data_e463bf006e7e769476599745e4fbc220
#
_entry.id   e463bf006e7e769476599745e4fbc220
#
_cell.length_a   1.000
_cell.length_b   1.000
_cell.length_c   1.000
_cell.angle_alpha   90.00
_cell.angle_beta   90.00
_cell.angle_gamma   90.00
#
_symmetry.space_group_name_H-M   'P 1'
#
loop_
_entity.id
_entity.type
_entity.pdbx_description
1 polymer ?
#
loop_
_entity_poly.entity_id
_entity_poly.type
_entity_poly.pdbx_seq_one_letter_code
_entity_poly.pdbx_strand_id
1 'polypeptide(L)'
;VFLLISSKCIAQTEFITTWQTTTAGETITIPTTGVGYSYNVNWGDGSSDLTTYTGNASHTYTTANTYTVTITGTFNRIYFNATGDKDKILSVEQWGTNQVWTSMSRAFDGCSNLVINASDTPNLTSCLTTLRMFRDATAIGTGSTTNWNSWNMSNLTNIAQMFRNCTSFNEDISNWVVSGVTNFNNLFNGASLFNQDISGWTTTSATTMNNTFRNSAFDQDISGWDVSGVTSMNNIFQGAKLSLANYNALLIGWEAQTLQTGIAFHGGSSKHCSPAAIAAKASIIATYSWTFTDGGELTSFTWTGSTDSNWSETTNWLDGYVPECSLNVTIPTATNYPNIDISTTANINDLTINSGASLSVSGALTVNGNLTTNSGLSLNSGSSLIISGTSTGNLTYTRDIANGQKYYNASPPVVGETVENFISSNTLNTGNGNVGLYYYDNSTTMGFAGTGYIFYQPSSTGSLTNGKGYGVQLSSTGSISFTGNMPTTDVSISVSTGTIDNSNLIGNPFPSYLPANSNANANNLLSNNTSVLSEETLWLWDNTIDDYVTINNASAARFIAPGQGFFVDASGSGTFNYLESWQSHQATDVFNKIENQIFSLELVVSNLDNYKKNTNIFYYKNKTTGFDNGYDSSQFSGVGNLNIYTKLVSDINSKNLAIQTLPNSNFENNIIPVGIKGDRQIDFKIISQNKPEGINIYLEDRYLNTFTKLEENKNISIDLDEGYDGVGRFFLHTSYKTLNIKNESLQNVNIFISENKTLNIKGALENVTKLTVFDVLGKKLKEIALENNDRNKKVSLLNFKNGVYILKLNSKKGMFSKKIFLK
;
A
#
# COMPACT_ATOMS: atom_id res chain seq x y z
N VAL A 1 12.92 -24.00 -46.23
CA VAL A 1 12.42 -23.01 -47.21
C VAL A 1 11.68 -21.93 -46.45
N PHE A 2 12.38 -20.84 -46.15
CA PHE A 2 11.76 -19.64 -45.59
C PHE A 2 11.00 -18.91 -46.70
N LEU A 3 9.69 -18.84 -46.66
CA LEU A 3 8.88 -17.96 -47.50
C LEU A 3 9.00 -16.54 -46.97
N LEU A 4 9.80 -15.71 -47.60
CA LEU A 4 9.81 -14.27 -47.45
C LEU A 4 8.48 -13.73 -48.05
N ILE A 5 7.47 -13.50 -47.22
CA ILE A 5 6.35 -12.65 -47.63
C ILE A 5 6.86 -11.21 -47.59
N SER A 6 7.27 -10.71 -48.76
CA SER A 6 7.47 -9.27 -48.94
C SER A 6 6.11 -8.59 -48.86
N SER A 7 5.81 -7.95 -47.69
CA SER A 7 4.75 -6.96 -47.62
C SER A 7 5.14 -5.81 -48.57
N LYS A 8 4.53 -5.75 -49.76
CA LYS A 8 4.50 -4.55 -50.56
C LYS A 8 3.85 -3.47 -49.69
N CYS A 9 4.60 -2.49 -49.28
CA CYS A 9 4.08 -1.22 -48.82
C CYS A 9 3.33 -0.61 -50.01
N ILE A 10 2.05 -0.96 -50.18
CA ILE A 10 1.16 -0.33 -51.15
C ILE A 10 0.93 1.08 -50.62
N ALA A 11 1.21 2.10 -51.40
CA ALA A 11 0.89 3.47 -51.01
C ALA A 11 -0.60 3.51 -50.71
N GLN A 12 -1.01 3.93 -49.50
CA GLN A 12 -2.43 3.99 -49.03
C GLN A 12 -3.13 5.16 -49.71
N THR A 13 -3.26 5.14 -51.00
CA THR A 13 -3.75 6.28 -51.80
C THR A 13 -5.23 6.21 -52.17
N GLU A 14 -5.77 4.98 -52.17
CA GLU A 14 -7.14 4.70 -52.63
C GLU A 14 -8.11 4.70 -51.44
N PHE A 15 -9.38 5.00 -51.71
CA PHE A 15 -10.49 4.72 -50.80
C PHE A 15 -11.02 3.32 -51.04
N ILE A 16 -10.94 2.44 -50.03
CA ILE A 16 -11.29 1.02 -50.16
C ILE A 16 -12.42 0.67 -49.18
N THR A 17 -13.44 0.01 -49.72
CA THR A 17 -14.60 -0.44 -48.96
C THR A 17 -14.97 -1.87 -49.31
N THR A 18 -15.67 -2.58 -48.42
CA THR A 18 -16.26 -3.87 -48.75
C THR A 18 -17.77 -3.79 -48.78
N TRP A 19 -18.35 -4.51 -49.73
CA TRP A 19 -19.78 -4.52 -49.98
C TRP A 19 -20.27 -5.95 -50.18
N GLN A 20 -21.51 -6.23 -49.78
CA GLN A 20 -22.14 -7.52 -49.94
C GLN A 20 -23.33 -7.48 -50.90
N THR A 21 -23.36 -8.45 -51.83
CA THR A 21 -24.57 -8.83 -52.56
C THR A 21 -25.05 -10.19 -52.04
N THR A 22 -26.37 -10.37 -52.00
CA THR A 22 -27.01 -11.58 -51.42
C THR A 22 -27.59 -12.48 -52.50
N THR A 23 -27.80 -11.93 -53.70
CA THR A 23 -28.33 -12.63 -54.86
C THR A 23 -27.55 -12.27 -56.15
N ALA A 24 -27.56 -13.22 -57.10
CA ALA A 24 -27.01 -12.95 -58.44
C ALA A 24 -27.80 -11.89 -59.18
N GLY A 25 -27.12 -11.03 -59.92
CA GLY A 25 -27.74 -9.92 -60.65
C GLY A 25 -28.03 -8.69 -59.78
N GLU A 26 -27.57 -8.66 -58.55
CA GLU A 26 -27.78 -7.52 -57.65
C GLU A 26 -26.81 -6.36 -58.00
N THR A 27 -27.30 -5.13 -57.92
CA THR A 27 -26.56 -3.91 -58.23
C THR A 27 -26.10 -3.24 -56.94
N ILE A 28 -24.85 -2.74 -56.94
CA ILE A 28 -24.34 -1.81 -55.91
C ILE A 28 -24.16 -0.45 -56.55
N THR A 29 -24.66 0.59 -55.85
CA THR A 29 -24.48 1.98 -56.23
C THR A 29 -23.69 2.74 -55.17
N ILE A 30 -22.54 3.30 -55.55
CA ILE A 30 -21.75 4.23 -54.71
C ILE A 30 -22.44 5.58 -54.78
N PRO A 31 -23.04 6.08 -53.66
CA PRO A 31 -23.80 7.30 -53.66
C PRO A 31 -22.89 8.53 -53.51
N THR A 32 -23.15 9.55 -54.32
CA THR A 32 -22.47 10.85 -54.29
C THR A 32 -23.49 11.99 -54.17
N THR A 33 -23.02 13.20 -53.91
CA THR A 33 -23.88 14.42 -53.93
C THR A 33 -22.99 15.64 -54.15
N GLY A 34 -23.50 16.56 -54.96
CA GLY A 34 -22.78 17.77 -55.34
C GLY A 34 -21.95 17.56 -56.61
N VAL A 35 -20.84 18.28 -56.75
CA VAL A 35 -19.95 18.33 -57.93
C VAL A 35 -18.49 18.14 -57.53
N GLY A 36 -17.59 18.05 -58.49
CA GLY A 36 -16.16 17.98 -58.28
C GLY A 36 -15.58 16.55 -58.19
N TYR A 37 -16.35 15.58 -58.66
CA TYR A 37 -15.88 14.20 -58.77
C TYR A 37 -15.19 13.96 -60.11
N SER A 38 -14.11 13.19 -60.09
CA SER A 38 -13.43 12.61 -61.22
C SER A 38 -12.70 11.36 -60.74
N TYR A 39 -13.40 10.21 -60.73
CA TYR A 39 -12.92 8.99 -60.12
C TYR A 39 -13.22 7.74 -60.93
N ASN A 40 -12.42 6.71 -60.73
CA ASN A 40 -12.62 5.39 -61.33
C ASN A 40 -12.87 4.37 -60.24
N VAL A 41 -13.57 3.29 -60.57
CA VAL A 41 -13.92 2.23 -59.62
C VAL A 41 -13.39 0.88 -60.11
N ASN A 42 -12.70 0.19 -59.23
CA ASN A 42 -12.46 -1.24 -59.37
C ASN A 42 -13.48 -1.97 -58.48
N TRP A 43 -14.39 -2.70 -59.09
CA TRP A 43 -15.53 -3.33 -58.45
C TRP A 43 -15.17 -4.65 -57.71
N GLY A 44 -13.96 -5.17 -57.86
CA GLY A 44 -13.46 -6.33 -57.13
C GLY A 44 -13.92 -7.67 -57.63
N ASP A 45 -14.65 -7.73 -58.74
CA ASP A 45 -15.17 -8.96 -59.37
C ASP A 45 -14.33 -9.39 -60.62
N GLY A 46 -13.27 -8.65 -60.90
CA GLY A 46 -12.41 -8.87 -62.10
C GLY A 46 -12.95 -8.28 -63.37
N SER A 47 -14.09 -7.61 -63.35
CA SER A 47 -14.59 -6.84 -64.50
C SER A 47 -13.72 -5.60 -64.76
N SER A 48 -13.57 -5.18 -65.96
CA SER A 48 -12.87 -3.94 -66.31
C SER A 48 -13.88 -2.81 -66.51
N ASP A 49 -13.84 -1.84 -65.61
CA ASP A 49 -14.60 -0.58 -65.74
C ASP A 49 -13.60 0.55 -65.98
N LEU A 50 -13.64 1.10 -67.19
CA LEU A 50 -12.77 2.23 -67.61
C LEU A 50 -13.50 3.57 -67.47
N THR A 51 -14.70 3.56 -66.90
CA THR A 51 -15.55 4.76 -66.75
C THR A 51 -14.94 5.73 -65.74
N THR A 52 -14.77 7.00 -66.12
CA THR A 52 -14.50 8.06 -65.16
C THR A 52 -15.86 8.66 -64.74
N TYR A 53 -16.16 8.47 -63.45
CA TYR A 53 -17.40 8.91 -62.85
C TYR A 53 -17.33 10.36 -62.34
N THR A 54 -18.38 11.14 -62.56
CA THR A 54 -18.53 12.52 -62.08
C THR A 54 -19.76 12.65 -61.15
N GLY A 55 -20.38 11.55 -60.77
CA GLY A 55 -21.52 11.40 -59.89
C GLY A 55 -21.62 9.97 -59.38
N ASN A 56 -22.82 9.45 -59.12
CA ASN A 56 -23.01 8.07 -58.68
C ASN A 56 -22.41 7.06 -59.65
N ALA A 57 -21.76 6.04 -59.13
CA ALA A 57 -21.30 4.88 -59.90
C ALA A 57 -22.11 3.65 -59.51
N SER A 58 -22.52 2.85 -60.54
CA SER A 58 -23.33 1.64 -60.30
C SER A 58 -22.74 0.46 -61.03
N HIS A 59 -22.78 -0.74 -60.44
CA HIS A 59 -22.32 -1.97 -61.03
C HIS A 59 -23.20 -3.15 -60.64
N THR A 60 -23.52 -4.04 -61.59
CA THR A 60 -24.31 -5.24 -61.37
C THR A 60 -23.44 -6.48 -61.31
N TYR A 61 -23.48 -7.18 -60.20
CA TYR A 61 -22.66 -8.37 -59.95
C TYR A 61 -23.38 -9.64 -60.44
N THR A 62 -22.69 -10.47 -61.13
CA THR A 62 -23.23 -11.73 -61.68
C THR A 62 -23.37 -12.83 -60.60
N THR A 63 -22.64 -12.72 -59.48
CA THR A 63 -22.69 -13.67 -58.39
C THR A 63 -22.87 -12.94 -57.05
N ALA A 64 -23.52 -13.60 -56.11
CA ALA A 64 -23.63 -13.12 -54.75
C ALA A 64 -22.27 -13.35 -54.02
N ASN A 65 -21.68 -12.30 -53.46
CA ASN A 65 -20.44 -12.38 -52.72
C ASN A 65 -20.20 -11.10 -51.89
N THR A 66 -19.11 -11.08 -51.14
CA THR A 66 -18.54 -9.86 -50.59
C THR A 66 -17.43 -9.37 -51.52
N TYR A 67 -17.52 -8.12 -51.93
CA TYR A 67 -16.58 -7.52 -52.88
C TYR A 67 -15.80 -6.38 -52.25
N THR A 68 -14.49 -6.31 -52.57
CA THR A 68 -13.63 -5.19 -52.17
C THR A 68 -13.66 -4.16 -53.32
N VAL A 69 -14.28 -3.02 -53.06
CA VAL A 69 -14.43 -1.93 -54.02
C VAL A 69 -13.35 -0.87 -53.77
N THR A 70 -12.57 -0.58 -54.78
CA THR A 70 -11.45 0.38 -54.69
C THR A 70 -11.75 1.61 -55.56
N ILE A 71 -11.69 2.80 -54.99
CA ILE A 71 -11.94 4.07 -55.66
C ILE A 71 -10.62 4.84 -55.74
N THR A 72 -10.32 5.25 -57.00
CA THR A 72 -9.13 6.06 -57.32
C THR A 72 -9.53 7.38 -57.96
N GLY A 73 -8.64 8.39 -57.87
CA GLY A 73 -8.93 9.73 -58.43
C GLY A 73 -9.59 10.66 -57.41
N THR A 74 -10.30 11.68 -57.86
CA THR A 74 -10.94 12.66 -56.95
C THR A 74 -12.33 12.19 -56.52
N PHE A 75 -12.42 11.71 -55.30
CA PHE A 75 -13.66 11.24 -54.65
C PHE A 75 -13.82 11.99 -53.32
N ASN A 76 -14.41 13.19 -53.39
CA ASN A 76 -14.37 14.16 -52.31
C ASN A 76 -15.51 14.00 -51.28
N ARG A 77 -16.50 13.12 -51.53
CA ARG A 77 -17.63 12.88 -50.62
C ARG A 77 -18.38 11.60 -50.96
N ILE A 78 -18.69 10.75 -49.98
CA ILE A 78 -19.69 9.70 -50.07
C ILE A 78 -20.97 10.18 -49.37
N TYR A 79 -22.18 9.77 -49.83
CA TYR A 79 -23.42 10.34 -49.31
C TYR A 79 -24.59 9.36 -49.39
N PHE A 80 -24.78 8.57 -48.34
CA PHE A 80 -25.92 7.63 -48.29
C PHE A 80 -27.23 8.31 -47.85
N ASN A 81 -27.20 9.22 -46.89
CA ASN A 81 -28.38 9.93 -46.37
C ASN A 81 -29.54 8.98 -46.00
N ALA A 82 -29.24 7.84 -45.41
CA ALA A 82 -30.17 6.77 -45.01
C ALA A 82 -31.00 6.16 -46.19
N THR A 83 -30.47 6.19 -47.38
CA THR A 83 -31.14 5.68 -48.59
C THR A 83 -30.21 4.80 -49.43
N GLY A 84 -30.71 4.21 -50.52
CA GLY A 84 -29.93 3.43 -51.48
C GLY A 84 -29.36 2.15 -50.84
N ASP A 85 -28.15 1.78 -51.24
CA ASP A 85 -27.49 0.52 -50.88
C ASP A 85 -26.77 0.58 -49.52
N LYS A 86 -27.28 1.38 -48.59
CA LYS A 86 -26.74 1.60 -47.23
C LYS A 86 -26.53 0.30 -46.41
N ASP A 87 -27.36 -0.71 -46.67
CA ASP A 87 -27.31 -1.97 -45.94
C ASP A 87 -26.35 -2.98 -46.62
N LYS A 88 -25.82 -2.67 -47.81
CA LYS A 88 -24.86 -3.49 -48.53
C LYS A 88 -23.41 -3.18 -48.22
N ILE A 89 -23.08 -1.97 -47.77
CA ILE A 89 -21.72 -1.62 -47.34
C ILE A 89 -21.40 -2.26 -46.00
N LEU A 90 -20.27 -3.00 -45.91
CA LEU A 90 -19.88 -3.71 -44.74
C LEU A 90 -18.71 -3.03 -44.00
N SER A 91 -17.75 -2.49 -44.76
CA SER A 91 -16.61 -1.86 -44.10
C SER A 91 -15.96 -0.75 -44.90
N VAL A 92 -15.25 0.13 -44.18
CA VAL A 92 -14.19 0.97 -44.74
C VAL A 92 -12.86 0.31 -44.35
N GLU A 93 -12.11 -0.14 -45.36
CA GLU A 93 -10.80 -0.81 -45.18
C GLU A 93 -9.63 0.19 -45.30
N GLN A 94 -9.83 1.29 -46.02
CA GLN A 94 -8.84 2.35 -46.20
C GLN A 94 -9.53 3.67 -46.58
N TRP A 95 -9.14 4.75 -45.92
CA TRP A 95 -9.62 6.11 -46.24
C TRP A 95 -8.92 6.75 -47.44
N GLY A 96 -7.67 6.40 -47.70
CA GLY A 96 -6.84 6.89 -48.78
C GLY A 96 -6.20 8.24 -48.49
N THR A 97 -4.87 8.28 -48.48
CA THR A 97 -4.11 9.48 -48.15
C THR A 97 -4.25 10.61 -49.19
N ASN A 98 -4.65 10.26 -50.44
CA ASN A 98 -4.91 11.23 -51.51
C ASN A 98 -6.36 11.73 -51.53
N GLN A 99 -7.23 11.15 -50.71
CA GLN A 99 -8.63 11.60 -50.64
C GLN A 99 -8.75 12.76 -49.66
N VAL A 100 -9.19 13.92 -50.17
CA VAL A 100 -9.48 15.09 -49.34
C VAL A 100 -11.01 15.19 -49.20
N TRP A 101 -11.48 14.87 -47.98
CA TRP A 101 -12.92 14.89 -47.74
C TRP A 101 -13.40 16.33 -47.49
N THR A 102 -14.24 16.83 -48.37
CA THR A 102 -14.78 18.20 -48.27
C THR A 102 -16.00 18.28 -47.36
N SER A 103 -16.72 17.17 -47.16
CA SER A 103 -17.79 17.02 -46.21
C SER A 103 -18.04 15.57 -45.90
N MET A 104 -18.26 15.23 -44.66
CA MET A 104 -18.69 13.90 -44.19
C MET A 104 -20.17 13.92 -43.73
N SER A 105 -20.87 15.02 -43.96
CA SER A 105 -22.29 15.09 -43.60
C SER A 105 -23.10 13.99 -44.29
N ARG A 106 -23.73 13.15 -43.46
CA ARG A 106 -24.55 11.98 -43.85
C ARG A 106 -23.81 10.94 -44.69
N ALA A 107 -22.50 10.87 -44.58
CA ALA A 107 -21.65 10.00 -45.37
C ALA A 107 -22.11 8.53 -45.30
N PHE A 108 -22.29 8.00 -44.14
CA PHE A 108 -22.71 6.62 -43.85
C PHE A 108 -23.99 6.58 -43.02
N ASP A 109 -24.86 7.56 -43.18
CA ASP A 109 -26.13 7.69 -42.49
C ASP A 109 -27.02 6.47 -42.80
N GLY A 110 -27.39 5.69 -41.79
CA GLY A 110 -28.21 4.49 -41.89
C GLY A 110 -27.48 3.22 -42.31
N CYS A 111 -26.14 3.22 -42.46
CA CYS A 111 -25.35 2.03 -42.83
C CYS A 111 -25.20 1.09 -41.63
N SER A 112 -26.23 0.32 -41.30
CA SER A 112 -26.35 -0.49 -40.09
C SER A 112 -25.28 -1.59 -39.95
N ASN A 113 -24.74 -2.09 -41.06
CA ASN A 113 -23.76 -3.18 -41.11
C ASN A 113 -22.31 -2.68 -41.17
N LEU A 114 -22.12 -1.34 -41.22
CA LEU A 114 -20.80 -0.76 -41.45
C LEU A 114 -19.89 -0.86 -40.24
N VAL A 115 -18.65 -1.36 -40.44
CA VAL A 115 -17.52 -1.27 -39.52
C VAL A 115 -16.37 -0.47 -40.12
N ILE A 116 -15.49 0.07 -39.31
CA ILE A 116 -14.26 0.73 -39.76
C ILE A 116 -13.04 -0.14 -39.42
N ASN A 117 -12.38 -0.66 -40.47
CA ASN A 117 -11.17 -1.48 -40.32
C ASN A 117 -9.91 -0.73 -40.78
N ALA A 118 -10.08 0.49 -41.32
CA ALA A 118 -9.00 1.29 -41.86
C ALA A 118 -7.91 1.56 -40.81
N SER A 119 -6.67 1.29 -41.18
CA SER A 119 -5.49 1.61 -40.36
C SER A 119 -4.99 3.05 -40.59
N ASP A 120 -5.45 3.70 -41.68
CA ASP A 120 -5.23 5.11 -41.94
C ASP A 120 -6.38 5.97 -41.43
N THR A 121 -6.22 7.27 -41.45
CA THR A 121 -7.20 8.24 -40.97
C THR A 121 -7.81 9.04 -42.12
N PRO A 122 -9.10 9.44 -42.06
CA PRO A 122 -9.66 10.32 -43.08
C PRO A 122 -9.00 11.70 -43.04
N ASN A 123 -8.62 12.21 -44.22
CA ASN A 123 -8.13 13.58 -44.34
C ASN A 123 -9.30 14.58 -44.28
N LEU A 124 -9.56 15.10 -43.07
CA LEU A 124 -10.65 16.02 -42.77
C LEU A 124 -10.22 17.50 -42.83
N THR A 125 -9.04 17.83 -43.38
CA THR A 125 -8.49 19.19 -43.38
C THR A 125 -9.36 20.22 -44.13
N SER A 126 -10.21 19.76 -45.05
CA SER A 126 -11.19 20.59 -45.76
C SER A 126 -12.64 20.37 -45.30
N CYS A 127 -12.84 19.57 -44.25
CA CYS A 127 -14.13 19.19 -43.76
C CYS A 127 -14.55 20.06 -42.55
N LEU A 128 -15.71 20.75 -42.70
CA LEU A 128 -16.26 21.54 -41.59
C LEU A 128 -17.36 20.80 -40.81
N THR A 129 -17.86 19.67 -41.33
CA THR A 129 -19.01 19.00 -40.73
C THR A 129 -19.01 17.49 -40.95
N THR A 130 -19.23 16.75 -39.85
CA THR A 130 -19.56 15.33 -39.84
C THR A 130 -21.00 15.07 -39.41
N LEU A 131 -21.90 16.03 -39.63
CA LEU A 131 -23.32 15.94 -39.29
C LEU A 131 -23.90 14.60 -39.77
N ARG A 132 -24.39 13.75 -38.85
CA ARG A 132 -24.98 12.44 -39.14
C ARG A 132 -24.08 11.45 -39.89
N MET A 133 -22.75 11.59 -39.76
CA MET A 133 -21.80 10.76 -40.51
C MET A 133 -22.09 9.29 -40.36
N PHE A 134 -22.29 8.81 -39.15
CA PHE A 134 -22.57 7.41 -38.80
C PHE A 134 -23.93 7.23 -38.15
N ARG A 135 -24.87 8.19 -38.27
CA ARG A 135 -26.17 8.06 -37.64
C ARG A 135 -26.84 6.74 -38.05
N ASP A 136 -27.40 6.01 -37.08
CA ASP A 136 -28.07 4.72 -37.28
C ASP A 136 -27.13 3.60 -37.83
N ALA A 137 -25.80 3.77 -37.79
CA ALA A 137 -24.82 2.75 -38.12
C ALA A 137 -24.54 1.90 -36.89
N THR A 138 -25.38 0.92 -36.61
CA THR A 138 -25.41 0.19 -35.35
C THR A 138 -24.20 -0.71 -35.10
N ALA A 139 -23.50 -1.14 -36.18
CA ALA A 139 -22.30 -1.99 -36.07
C ALA A 139 -21.01 -1.19 -35.87
N ILE A 140 -21.01 0.16 -35.94
CA ILE A 140 -19.83 0.98 -35.71
C ILE A 140 -19.27 0.73 -34.30
N GLY A 141 -17.95 0.43 -34.22
CA GLY A 141 -17.26 0.07 -32.99
C GLY A 141 -17.13 -1.45 -32.76
N THR A 142 -17.82 -2.29 -33.51
CA THR A 142 -17.69 -3.74 -33.42
C THR A 142 -16.47 -4.22 -34.20
N GLY A 143 -15.50 -4.85 -33.52
CA GLY A 143 -14.33 -5.46 -34.16
C GLY A 143 -13.40 -4.49 -34.90
N SER A 144 -13.52 -3.20 -34.63
CA SER A 144 -12.71 -2.15 -35.23
C SER A 144 -11.22 -2.29 -34.87
N THR A 145 -10.34 -2.16 -35.89
CA THR A 145 -8.89 -2.05 -35.69
C THR A 145 -8.40 -0.61 -35.83
N THR A 146 -9.32 0.31 -36.07
CA THR A 146 -9.05 1.72 -36.30
C THR A 146 -8.63 2.43 -35.03
N ASN A 147 -7.57 3.22 -35.10
CA ASN A 147 -7.25 4.16 -34.04
C ASN A 147 -8.08 5.45 -34.19
N TRP A 148 -9.29 5.48 -33.63
CA TRP A 148 -10.19 6.63 -33.66
C TRP A 148 -9.56 7.88 -33.05
N ASN A 149 -8.70 7.71 -32.07
CA ASN A 149 -8.01 8.81 -31.37
C ASN A 149 -7.04 9.60 -32.25
N SER A 150 -6.63 9.04 -33.39
CA SER A 150 -5.74 9.69 -34.35
C SER A 150 -6.45 10.56 -35.39
N TRP A 151 -7.79 10.60 -35.38
CA TRP A 151 -8.54 11.41 -36.33
C TRP A 151 -8.39 12.90 -36.02
N ASN A 152 -8.04 13.68 -37.05
CA ASN A 152 -7.89 15.13 -36.94
C ASN A 152 -9.24 15.84 -37.05
N MET A 153 -9.83 16.21 -35.91
CA MET A 153 -11.14 16.88 -35.82
C MET A 153 -11.06 18.41 -35.77
N SER A 154 -9.85 18.98 -35.81
CA SER A 154 -9.57 20.40 -35.47
C SER A 154 -10.30 21.43 -36.33
N ASN A 155 -10.67 21.09 -37.58
CA ASN A 155 -11.38 22.00 -38.49
C ASN A 155 -12.91 21.88 -38.42
N LEU A 156 -13.43 20.91 -37.66
CA LEU A 156 -14.86 20.68 -37.58
C LEU A 156 -15.54 21.74 -36.70
N THR A 157 -16.67 22.22 -37.17
CA THR A 157 -17.55 23.14 -36.42
C THR A 157 -18.86 22.48 -36.03
N ASN A 158 -19.22 21.36 -36.67
CA ASN A 158 -20.50 20.67 -36.46
C ASN A 158 -20.31 19.15 -36.51
N ILE A 159 -20.47 18.49 -35.38
CA ILE A 159 -20.43 17.04 -35.22
C ILE A 159 -21.79 16.46 -34.80
N ALA A 160 -22.86 17.24 -34.95
CA ALA A 160 -24.18 16.86 -34.48
C ALA A 160 -24.64 15.52 -35.10
N GLN A 161 -25.23 14.68 -34.27
CA GLN A 161 -25.77 13.37 -34.63
C GLN A 161 -24.76 12.40 -35.24
N MET A 162 -23.44 12.64 -35.09
CA MET A 162 -22.41 11.82 -35.75
C MET A 162 -22.52 10.35 -35.35
N PHE A 163 -22.76 10.05 -34.08
CA PHE A 163 -22.92 8.69 -33.55
C PHE A 163 -24.31 8.41 -32.99
N ARG A 164 -25.33 9.17 -33.46
CA ARG A 164 -26.70 8.94 -33.01
C ARG A 164 -27.13 7.52 -33.35
N ASN A 165 -27.65 6.77 -32.36
CA ASN A 165 -28.09 5.37 -32.46
C ASN A 165 -26.97 4.39 -32.90
N CYS A 166 -25.69 4.74 -32.72
CA CYS A 166 -24.57 3.81 -32.88
C CYS A 166 -24.45 2.97 -31.62
N THR A 167 -25.29 1.97 -31.46
CA THR A 167 -25.47 1.23 -30.21
C THR A 167 -24.22 0.46 -29.73
N SER A 168 -23.32 0.13 -30.67
CA SER A 168 -22.06 -0.59 -30.35
C SER A 168 -20.84 0.32 -30.19
N PHE A 169 -20.99 1.63 -30.43
CA PHE A 169 -19.87 2.56 -30.39
C PHE A 169 -19.41 2.86 -28.98
N ASN A 170 -18.18 2.47 -28.66
CA ASN A 170 -17.48 2.79 -27.39
C ASN A 170 -15.96 2.87 -27.60
N GLU A 171 -15.52 3.50 -28.71
CA GLU A 171 -14.12 3.64 -29.08
C GLU A 171 -13.49 4.86 -28.40
N ASP A 172 -12.18 4.77 -28.12
CA ASP A 172 -11.42 5.87 -27.54
C ASP A 172 -11.29 7.04 -28.52
N ILE A 173 -11.81 8.19 -28.11
CA ILE A 173 -11.79 9.46 -28.81
C ILE A 173 -11.31 10.62 -27.93
N SER A 174 -10.60 10.28 -26.86
CA SER A 174 -10.16 11.24 -25.82
C SER A 174 -9.28 12.36 -26.35
N ASN A 175 -8.47 12.10 -27.40
CA ASN A 175 -7.55 13.07 -28.00
C ASN A 175 -8.18 13.94 -29.12
N TRP A 176 -9.48 13.84 -29.38
CA TRP A 176 -10.08 14.67 -30.41
C TRP A 176 -10.05 16.15 -30.05
N VAL A 177 -9.53 16.97 -30.97
CA VAL A 177 -9.54 18.42 -30.83
C VAL A 177 -10.88 18.95 -31.31
N VAL A 178 -11.76 19.29 -30.36
CA VAL A 178 -13.14 19.77 -30.63
C VAL A 178 -13.33 21.27 -30.29
N SER A 179 -12.25 22.00 -30.07
CA SER A 179 -12.29 23.41 -29.63
C SER A 179 -13.00 24.34 -30.60
N GLY A 180 -13.09 23.99 -31.90
CA GLY A 180 -13.87 24.72 -32.92
C GLY A 180 -15.32 24.31 -33.04
N VAL A 181 -15.75 23.24 -32.35
CA VAL A 181 -17.11 22.70 -32.52
C VAL A 181 -18.14 23.54 -31.76
N THR A 182 -19.15 24.00 -32.48
CA THR A 182 -20.25 24.78 -31.88
C THR A 182 -21.50 23.95 -31.64
N ASN A 183 -21.71 22.83 -32.37
CA ASN A 183 -22.92 22.04 -32.35
C ASN A 183 -22.64 20.56 -32.01
N PHE A 184 -23.01 20.19 -30.78
CA PHE A 184 -22.93 18.82 -30.24
C PHE A 184 -24.29 18.11 -30.20
N ASN A 185 -25.32 18.69 -30.77
CA ASN A 185 -26.71 18.15 -30.66
C ASN A 185 -26.79 16.68 -31.07
N ASN A 186 -27.37 15.85 -30.19
CA ASN A 186 -27.57 14.42 -30.39
C ASN A 186 -26.31 13.61 -30.74
N LEU A 187 -25.09 14.05 -30.36
CA LEU A 187 -23.85 13.43 -30.79
C LEU A 187 -23.83 11.94 -30.49
N PHE A 188 -24.12 11.56 -29.24
CA PHE A 188 -24.16 10.18 -28.73
C PHE A 188 -25.57 9.73 -28.33
N ASN A 189 -26.61 10.42 -28.82
CA ASN A 189 -27.97 10.05 -28.50
C ASN A 189 -28.31 8.63 -28.99
N GLY A 190 -28.62 7.72 -28.06
CA GLY A 190 -28.87 6.31 -28.35
C GLY A 190 -27.62 5.45 -28.58
N ALA A 191 -26.42 5.99 -28.38
CA ALA A 191 -25.17 5.20 -28.31
C ALA A 191 -25.09 4.49 -26.98
N SER A 192 -25.80 3.38 -26.84
CA SER A 192 -26.10 2.73 -25.54
C SER A 192 -24.90 2.16 -24.82
N LEU A 193 -23.74 1.95 -25.49
CA LEU A 193 -22.51 1.48 -24.88
C LEU A 193 -21.49 2.60 -24.66
N PHE A 194 -21.72 3.82 -25.16
CA PHE A 194 -20.72 4.89 -25.11
C PHE A 194 -20.50 5.39 -23.70
N ASN A 195 -19.25 5.18 -23.20
CA ASN A 195 -18.78 5.61 -21.89
C ASN A 195 -17.27 5.89 -21.88
N GLN A 196 -16.71 6.48 -22.96
CA GLN A 196 -15.28 6.83 -23.02
C GLN A 196 -15.00 8.15 -22.32
N ASP A 197 -13.79 8.24 -21.73
CA ASP A 197 -13.31 9.47 -21.09
C ASP A 197 -13.06 10.55 -22.15
N ILE A 198 -13.87 11.58 -22.09
CA ILE A 198 -13.77 12.78 -22.93
C ILE A 198 -13.63 14.06 -22.08
N SER A 199 -13.19 13.90 -20.83
CA SER A 199 -12.96 15.02 -19.90
C SER A 199 -11.97 16.05 -20.45
N GLY A 200 -10.99 15.60 -21.25
CA GLY A 200 -9.98 16.43 -21.90
C GLY A 200 -10.49 17.29 -23.07
N TRP A 201 -11.75 17.17 -23.49
CA TRP A 201 -12.27 17.96 -24.61
C TRP A 201 -12.41 19.44 -24.23
N THR A 202 -11.86 20.31 -25.08
CA THR A 202 -12.03 21.77 -24.96
C THR A 202 -13.32 22.17 -25.66
N THR A 203 -14.33 22.63 -24.91
CA THR A 203 -15.68 22.95 -25.43
C THR A 203 -15.98 24.45 -25.49
N THR A 204 -14.98 25.30 -25.49
CA THR A 204 -15.10 26.77 -25.42
C THR A 204 -15.97 27.41 -26.51
N SER A 205 -16.09 26.77 -27.68
CA SER A 205 -16.94 27.26 -28.79
C SER A 205 -18.35 26.69 -28.79
N ALA A 206 -18.68 25.79 -27.85
CA ALA A 206 -19.96 25.11 -27.84
C ALA A 206 -21.13 26.06 -27.58
N THR A 207 -22.17 25.99 -28.46
CA THR A 207 -23.40 26.77 -28.30
C THR A 207 -24.62 25.91 -28.05
N THR A 208 -24.62 24.65 -28.52
CA THR A 208 -25.76 23.74 -28.37
C THR A 208 -25.31 22.33 -28.07
N MET A 209 -25.95 21.73 -27.04
CA MET A 209 -25.67 20.37 -26.55
C MET A 209 -26.96 19.55 -26.31
N ASN A 210 -28.03 19.83 -27.10
CA ASN A 210 -29.31 19.13 -26.89
C ASN A 210 -29.15 17.62 -27.13
N ASN A 211 -29.68 16.81 -26.22
CA ASN A 211 -29.68 15.35 -26.33
C ASN A 211 -28.28 14.72 -26.52
N THR A 212 -27.17 15.37 -26.13
CA THR A 212 -25.83 14.90 -26.46
C THR A 212 -25.57 13.47 -25.99
N PHE A 213 -25.93 13.15 -24.76
CA PHE A 213 -25.77 11.82 -24.13
C PHE A 213 -27.10 11.12 -23.86
N ARG A 214 -28.19 11.56 -24.52
CA ARG A 214 -29.51 10.97 -24.29
C ARG A 214 -29.51 9.48 -24.62
N ASN A 215 -30.03 8.64 -23.68
CA ASN A 215 -30.11 7.18 -23.83
C ASN A 215 -28.72 6.53 -24.11
N SER A 216 -27.65 7.05 -23.53
CA SER A 216 -26.31 6.45 -23.54
C SER A 216 -25.92 5.87 -22.17
N ALA A 217 -24.82 5.10 -22.12
CA ALA A 217 -24.22 4.63 -20.89
C ALA A 217 -23.24 5.64 -20.29
N PHE A 218 -23.18 6.88 -20.79
CA PHE A 218 -22.18 7.87 -20.43
C PHE A 218 -22.21 8.20 -18.94
N ASP A 219 -21.09 7.95 -18.28
CA ASP A 219 -20.80 8.27 -16.86
C ASP A 219 -19.33 8.63 -16.67
N GLN A 220 -18.91 9.80 -17.24
CA GLN A 220 -17.55 10.33 -17.10
C GLN A 220 -17.59 11.74 -16.53
N ASP A 221 -16.48 12.18 -15.91
CA ASP A 221 -16.36 13.53 -15.38
C ASP A 221 -16.17 14.55 -16.51
N ILE A 222 -17.14 15.39 -16.71
CA ILE A 222 -17.10 16.54 -17.63
C ILE A 222 -17.28 17.88 -16.92
N SER A 223 -16.97 17.92 -15.64
CA SER A 223 -16.99 19.16 -14.83
C SER A 223 -16.10 20.26 -15.39
N GLY A 224 -15.01 19.86 -16.09
CA GLY A 224 -14.09 20.75 -16.76
C GLY A 224 -14.54 21.31 -18.11
N TRP A 225 -15.68 20.85 -18.65
CA TRP A 225 -16.18 21.40 -19.92
C TRP A 225 -16.61 22.85 -19.76
N ASP A 226 -16.18 23.70 -20.68
CA ASP A 226 -16.67 25.07 -20.77
C ASP A 226 -18.07 25.07 -21.37
N VAL A 227 -19.04 25.44 -20.56
CA VAL A 227 -20.46 25.55 -20.96
C VAL A 227 -20.95 26.99 -20.91
N SER A 228 -20.06 27.96 -20.70
CA SER A 228 -20.39 29.40 -20.63
C SER A 228 -21.04 29.96 -21.88
N GLY A 229 -20.72 29.41 -23.07
CA GLY A 229 -21.28 29.77 -24.35
C GLY A 229 -22.57 29.00 -24.71
N VAL A 230 -22.96 28.01 -23.95
CA VAL A 230 -24.08 27.10 -24.32
C VAL A 230 -25.42 27.77 -24.04
N THR A 231 -26.23 27.91 -25.07
CA THR A 231 -27.57 28.51 -25.01
C THR A 231 -28.69 27.46 -25.01
N SER A 232 -28.41 26.19 -25.28
CA SER A 232 -29.39 25.09 -25.26
C SER A 232 -28.72 23.75 -24.96
N MET A 233 -29.24 23.05 -23.95
CA MET A 233 -28.79 21.69 -23.59
C MET A 233 -29.97 20.80 -23.13
N ASN A 234 -31.12 20.97 -23.73
CA ASN A 234 -32.33 20.20 -23.43
C ASN A 234 -32.06 18.69 -23.52
N ASN A 235 -32.52 17.96 -22.53
CA ASN A 235 -32.42 16.49 -22.46
C ASN A 235 -30.98 15.92 -22.59
N ILE A 236 -29.96 16.69 -22.22
CA ILE A 236 -28.57 16.31 -22.45
C ILE A 236 -28.26 14.91 -21.92
N PHE A 237 -28.79 14.52 -20.74
CA PHE A 237 -28.63 13.20 -20.11
C PHE A 237 -29.96 12.43 -19.97
N GLN A 238 -31.03 12.82 -20.62
CA GLN A 238 -32.31 12.09 -20.52
C GLN A 238 -32.11 10.60 -20.87
N GLY A 239 -32.46 9.69 -19.94
CA GLY A 239 -32.27 8.25 -20.12
C GLY A 239 -30.84 7.77 -19.87
N ALA A 240 -29.94 8.66 -19.44
CA ALA A 240 -28.62 8.33 -18.88
C ALA A 240 -28.64 8.55 -17.36
N LYS A 241 -27.62 8.00 -16.68
CA LYS A 241 -27.44 8.12 -15.23
C LYS A 241 -25.95 8.29 -14.92
N LEU A 242 -25.58 9.46 -14.40
CA LEU A 242 -24.23 9.69 -13.89
C LEU A 242 -24.10 9.14 -12.46
N SER A 243 -22.90 8.68 -12.09
CA SER A 243 -22.50 8.38 -10.72
C SER A 243 -22.62 9.62 -9.83
N LEU A 244 -22.70 9.42 -8.51
CA LEU A 244 -22.72 10.53 -7.56
C LEU A 244 -21.47 11.42 -7.69
N ALA A 245 -20.30 10.80 -7.86
CA ALA A 245 -19.05 11.51 -8.03
C ALA A 245 -19.09 12.43 -9.26
N ASN A 246 -19.45 11.89 -10.44
CA ASN A 246 -19.45 12.65 -11.69
C ASN A 246 -20.54 13.72 -11.71
N TYR A 247 -21.71 13.44 -11.16
CA TYR A 247 -22.80 14.44 -11.15
C TYR A 247 -22.54 15.55 -10.13
N ASN A 248 -21.99 15.23 -8.95
CA ASN A 248 -21.54 16.24 -7.97
C ASN A 248 -20.45 17.13 -8.58
N ALA A 249 -19.42 16.54 -9.22
CA ALA A 249 -18.34 17.27 -9.87
C ALA A 249 -18.87 18.19 -10.97
N LEU A 250 -19.78 17.68 -11.82
CA LEU A 250 -20.41 18.45 -12.88
C LEU A 250 -21.11 19.71 -12.35
N LEU A 251 -21.93 19.57 -11.30
CA LEU A 251 -22.67 20.69 -10.73
C LEU A 251 -21.71 21.76 -10.18
N ILE A 252 -20.66 21.32 -9.46
CA ILE A 252 -19.66 22.23 -8.88
C ILE A 252 -18.84 22.91 -9.96
N GLY A 253 -18.35 22.16 -10.96
CA GLY A 253 -17.48 22.71 -12.02
C GLY A 253 -18.20 23.66 -12.96
N TRP A 254 -19.48 23.42 -13.21
CA TRP A 254 -20.27 24.31 -14.07
C TRP A 254 -20.74 25.54 -13.32
N GLU A 255 -21.04 25.45 -12.01
CA GLU A 255 -21.37 26.62 -11.18
C GLU A 255 -20.24 27.65 -11.13
N ALA A 256 -19.00 27.18 -11.16
CA ALA A 256 -17.83 28.06 -11.15
C ALA A 256 -17.67 28.94 -12.40
N GLN A 257 -18.51 28.75 -13.44
CA GLN A 257 -18.46 29.46 -14.70
C GLN A 257 -19.52 30.58 -14.76
N THR A 258 -19.34 31.51 -15.70
CA THR A 258 -20.39 32.48 -16.03
C THR A 258 -21.35 31.87 -17.06
N LEU A 259 -22.52 31.44 -16.61
CA LEU A 259 -23.46 30.67 -17.44
C LEU A 259 -24.46 31.54 -18.19
N GLN A 260 -25.04 31.01 -19.27
CA GLN A 260 -26.20 31.60 -19.93
C GLN A 260 -27.46 31.42 -19.07
N THR A 261 -28.38 32.35 -19.16
CA THR A 261 -29.62 32.31 -18.34
C THR A 261 -30.74 31.51 -19.00
N GLY A 262 -31.65 30.94 -18.17
CA GLY A 262 -32.89 30.32 -18.65
C GLY A 262 -32.72 28.98 -19.34
N ILE A 263 -31.62 28.26 -19.07
CA ILE A 263 -31.35 26.96 -19.68
C ILE A 263 -32.23 25.88 -19.03
N ALA A 264 -32.84 25.05 -19.87
CA ALA A 264 -33.43 23.80 -19.41
C ALA A 264 -32.36 22.68 -19.42
N PHE A 265 -32.08 22.13 -18.27
CA PHE A 265 -31.09 21.06 -18.07
C PHE A 265 -31.77 19.77 -17.60
N HIS A 266 -31.51 18.66 -18.27
CA HIS A 266 -32.02 17.36 -17.87
C HIS A 266 -30.85 16.44 -17.48
N GLY A 267 -30.64 16.24 -16.18
CA GLY A 267 -29.60 15.40 -15.61
C GLY A 267 -29.87 13.89 -15.63
N GLY A 268 -30.88 13.45 -16.41
CA GLY A 268 -31.29 12.05 -16.44
C GLY A 268 -31.94 11.61 -15.12
N SER A 269 -31.56 10.42 -14.64
CA SER A 269 -31.91 9.93 -13.31
C SER A 269 -30.78 10.15 -12.27
N SER A 270 -29.79 10.98 -12.63
CA SER A 270 -28.64 11.26 -11.76
C SER A 270 -29.06 11.98 -10.49
N LYS A 271 -28.52 11.57 -9.34
CA LYS A 271 -28.71 12.18 -8.03
C LYS A 271 -27.42 12.89 -7.57
N HIS A 272 -27.56 13.84 -6.68
CA HIS A 272 -26.44 14.53 -6.03
C HIS A 272 -26.61 14.50 -4.51
N CYS A 273 -25.50 14.56 -3.78
CA CYS A 273 -25.50 14.37 -2.33
C CYS A 273 -24.46 15.21 -1.57
N SER A 274 -23.42 15.70 -2.25
CA SER A 274 -22.42 16.50 -1.53
C SER A 274 -22.97 17.89 -1.20
N PRO A 275 -22.66 18.46 0.00
CA PRO A 275 -23.09 19.81 0.36
C PRO A 275 -22.69 20.88 -0.68
N ALA A 276 -21.51 20.71 -1.29
CA ALA A 276 -21.02 21.60 -2.33
C ALA A 276 -21.87 21.54 -3.60
N ALA A 277 -22.24 20.31 -4.06
CA ALA A 277 -23.10 20.15 -5.24
C ALA A 277 -24.53 20.64 -5.00
N ILE A 278 -25.09 20.44 -3.79
CA ILE A 278 -26.38 20.99 -3.40
C ILE A 278 -26.34 22.52 -3.49
N ALA A 279 -25.32 23.15 -2.91
CA ALA A 279 -25.13 24.59 -2.97
C ALA A 279 -24.93 25.11 -4.40
N ALA A 280 -24.11 24.40 -5.21
CA ALA A 280 -23.82 24.75 -6.59
C ALA A 280 -25.12 24.72 -7.45
N LYS A 281 -25.92 23.67 -7.33
CA LYS A 281 -27.22 23.58 -8.05
C LYS A 281 -28.15 24.72 -7.63
N ALA A 282 -28.25 25.01 -6.34
CA ALA A 282 -29.08 26.10 -5.82
C ALA A 282 -28.58 27.47 -6.36
N SER A 283 -27.28 27.68 -6.42
CA SER A 283 -26.64 28.87 -7.00
C SER A 283 -26.95 29.05 -8.49
N ILE A 284 -26.81 27.98 -9.29
CA ILE A 284 -27.14 27.99 -10.72
C ILE A 284 -28.61 28.38 -10.95
N ILE A 285 -29.52 27.80 -10.17
CA ILE A 285 -30.95 28.12 -10.25
C ILE A 285 -31.19 29.60 -9.90
N ALA A 286 -30.63 30.05 -8.80
CA ALA A 286 -30.89 31.42 -8.32
C ALA A 286 -30.25 32.50 -9.20
N THR A 287 -29.03 32.26 -9.71
CA THR A 287 -28.25 33.25 -10.45
C THR A 287 -28.62 33.26 -11.93
N TYR A 288 -28.82 32.08 -12.54
CA TYR A 288 -28.96 31.94 -13.99
C TYR A 288 -30.35 31.48 -14.39
N SER A 289 -31.30 31.25 -13.47
CA SER A 289 -32.67 30.83 -13.74
C SER A 289 -32.73 29.52 -14.55
N TRP A 290 -31.81 28.59 -14.30
CA TRP A 290 -31.88 27.27 -14.92
C TRP A 290 -33.03 26.45 -14.36
N THR A 291 -33.61 25.60 -15.20
CA THR A 291 -34.58 24.59 -14.77
C THR A 291 -33.96 23.21 -14.83
N PHE A 292 -34.00 22.49 -13.71
CA PHE A 292 -33.40 21.15 -13.57
C PHE A 292 -34.50 20.08 -13.59
N THR A 293 -34.26 19.02 -14.38
CA THR A 293 -34.97 17.75 -14.31
C THR A 293 -33.93 16.66 -14.09
N ASP A 294 -33.86 16.11 -12.88
CA ASP A 294 -32.89 15.08 -12.50
C ASP A 294 -33.47 14.17 -11.41
N GLY A 295 -32.66 13.24 -10.87
CA GLY A 295 -33.06 12.34 -9.79
C GLY A 295 -33.21 13.03 -8.42
N GLY A 296 -32.83 14.31 -8.32
CA GLY A 296 -32.92 15.10 -7.09
C GLY A 296 -31.77 14.84 -6.12
N GLU A 297 -31.95 15.32 -4.89
CA GLU A 297 -31.01 15.12 -3.80
C GLU A 297 -31.14 13.71 -3.25
N LEU A 298 -30.02 13.03 -3.01
CA LEU A 298 -29.96 11.78 -2.24
C LEU A 298 -29.71 12.12 -0.78
N THR A 299 -30.61 11.67 0.11
CA THR A 299 -30.57 12.02 1.54
C THR A 299 -30.15 10.85 2.44
N SER A 300 -30.20 9.62 1.94
CA SER A 300 -29.81 8.42 2.67
C SER A 300 -29.59 7.25 1.70
N PHE A 301 -28.91 6.23 2.18
CA PHE A 301 -28.74 4.96 1.47
C PHE A 301 -29.49 3.85 2.20
N THR A 302 -30.19 3.01 1.43
CA THR A 302 -30.87 1.83 1.96
C THR A 302 -30.42 0.60 1.20
N TRP A 303 -29.92 -0.39 1.93
CA TRP A 303 -29.51 -1.67 1.38
C TRP A 303 -30.74 -2.50 0.97
N THR A 304 -30.72 -3.11 -0.19
CA THR A 304 -31.75 -4.03 -0.67
C THR A 304 -31.25 -5.48 -0.77
N GLY A 305 -29.97 -5.66 -1.06
CA GLY A 305 -29.33 -6.98 -1.24
C GLY A 305 -29.98 -7.78 -2.39
N SER A 306 -30.42 -7.08 -3.46
CA SER A 306 -31.21 -7.70 -4.54
C SER A 306 -30.35 -8.60 -5.43
N THR A 307 -29.05 -8.38 -5.53
CA THR A 307 -28.14 -9.15 -6.39
C THR A 307 -27.28 -10.10 -5.57
N ASP A 308 -26.47 -9.58 -4.63
CA ASP A 308 -25.53 -10.34 -3.84
C ASP A 308 -25.19 -9.61 -2.52
N SER A 309 -24.07 -9.97 -1.89
CA SER A 309 -23.57 -9.35 -0.67
C SER A 309 -22.52 -8.25 -0.90
N ASN A 310 -22.21 -7.89 -2.14
CA ASN A 310 -21.17 -6.93 -2.45
C ASN A 310 -21.63 -5.50 -2.16
N TRP A 311 -20.95 -4.84 -1.17
CA TRP A 311 -21.22 -3.44 -0.80
C TRP A 311 -21.11 -2.48 -1.99
N SER A 312 -20.15 -2.73 -2.89
CA SER A 312 -19.85 -1.87 -4.04
C SER A 312 -20.73 -2.12 -5.26
N GLU A 313 -21.66 -3.10 -5.19
CA GLU A 313 -22.58 -3.38 -6.27
C GLU A 313 -23.79 -2.44 -6.21
N THR A 314 -23.96 -1.59 -7.21
CA THR A 314 -24.98 -0.53 -7.24
C THR A 314 -26.41 -1.07 -7.17
N THR A 315 -26.66 -2.23 -7.75
CA THR A 315 -27.99 -2.86 -7.77
C THR A 315 -28.44 -3.37 -6.40
N ASN A 316 -27.52 -3.48 -5.44
CA ASN A 316 -27.83 -3.81 -4.05
C ASN A 316 -28.38 -2.63 -3.24
N TRP A 317 -28.44 -1.45 -3.80
CA TRP A 317 -28.91 -0.22 -3.14
C TRP A 317 -30.22 0.29 -3.76
N LEU A 318 -31.12 0.82 -2.94
CA LEU A 318 -32.47 1.23 -3.35
C LEU A 318 -32.47 2.18 -4.56
N ASP A 319 -31.56 3.14 -4.58
CA ASP A 319 -31.47 4.13 -5.68
C ASP A 319 -30.41 3.76 -6.72
N GLY A 320 -29.76 2.60 -6.57
CA GLY A 320 -28.68 2.14 -7.45
C GLY A 320 -27.43 3.03 -7.39
N TYR A 321 -27.07 3.47 -6.19
CA TYR A 321 -25.82 4.16 -5.87
C TYR A 321 -25.20 3.55 -4.62
N VAL A 322 -23.88 3.35 -4.63
CA VAL A 322 -23.12 2.96 -3.44
C VAL A 322 -22.90 4.17 -2.53
N PRO A 323 -22.73 3.99 -1.21
CA PRO A 323 -22.41 5.07 -0.28
C PRO A 323 -21.06 5.71 -0.57
N GLU A 324 -21.05 6.83 -1.29
CA GLU A 324 -19.87 7.66 -1.59
C GLU A 324 -19.92 9.02 -0.87
N CYS A 325 -21.09 9.48 -0.47
CA CYS A 325 -21.28 10.68 0.34
C CYS A 325 -21.47 10.29 1.81
N SER A 326 -21.03 11.16 2.73
CA SER A 326 -21.30 11.00 4.16
C SER A 326 -22.79 11.20 4.48
N LEU A 327 -23.62 10.26 4.05
CA LEU A 327 -25.05 10.20 4.32
C LEU A 327 -25.37 9.01 5.24
N ASN A 328 -26.57 9.01 5.79
CA ASN A 328 -27.05 7.92 6.64
C ASN A 328 -27.27 6.64 5.85
N VAL A 329 -26.88 5.52 6.42
CA VAL A 329 -27.03 4.19 5.83
C VAL A 329 -27.96 3.35 6.71
N THR A 330 -28.94 2.72 6.10
CA THR A 330 -29.82 1.76 6.77
C THR A 330 -29.70 0.39 6.11
N ILE A 331 -29.47 -0.63 6.92
CA ILE A 331 -29.45 -2.04 6.51
C ILE A 331 -30.68 -2.73 7.15
N PRO A 332 -31.76 -2.88 6.39
CA PRO A 332 -32.94 -3.63 6.81
C PRO A 332 -32.70 -5.14 6.61
N THR A 333 -33.68 -5.95 7.00
CA THR A 333 -33.70 -7.38 6.63
C THR A 333 -33.76 -7.53 5.11
N ALA A 334 -32.87 -8.34 4.57
CA ALA A 334 -32.70 -8.55 3.14
C ALA A 334 -32.38 -10.02 2.85
N THR A 335 -32.41 -10.43 1.57
CA THR A 335 -32.02 -11.77 1.16
C THR A 335 -30.52 -11.98 1.27
N ASN A 336 -29.74 -10.99 0.83
CA ASN A 336 -28.29 -10.95 0.95
C ASN A 336 -27.92 -9.78 1.83
N TYR A 337 -27.11 -10.03 2.86
CA TYR A 337 -26.60 -8.98 3.74
C TYR A 337 -25.25 -8.45 3.24
N PRO A 338 -24.94 -7.16 3.43
CA PRO A 338 -23.75 -6.54 2.88
C PRO A 338 -22.46 -7.06 3.51
N ASN A 339 -21.42 -7.15 2.67
CA ASN A 339 -20.04 -7.34 3.07
C ASN A 339 -19.19 -6.20 2.52
N ILE A 340 -18.50 -5.47 3.40
CA ILE A 340 -17.46 -4.51 3.04
C ILE A 340 -16.15 -5.31 2.94
N ASP A 341 -15.68 -5.57 1.73
CA ASP A 341 -14.50 -6.42 1.51
C ASP A 341 -13.18 -5.72 1.90
N ILE A 342 -12.09 -6.47 1.91
CA ILE A 342 -10.77 -6.00 2.36
C ILE A 342 -10.20 -4.84 1.54
N SER A 343 -10.63 -4.68 0.29
CA SER A 343 -10.18 -3.61 -0.60
C SER A 343 -11.06 -2.35 -0.49
N THR A 344 -12.20 -2.46 0.21
CA THR A 344 -13.21 -1.40 0.28
C THR A 344 -13.02 -0.55 1.54
N THR A 345 -13.03 0.77 1.35
CA THR A 345 -13.16 1.76 2.42
C THR A 345 -14.52 2.43 2.31
N ALA A 346 -15.39 2.21 3.29
CA ALA A 346 -16.69 2.86 3.37
C ALA A 346 -16.63 4.05 4.34
N ASN A 347 -17.19 5.18 3.93
CA ASN A 347 -17.28 6.40 4.74
C ASN A 347 -18.71 6.92 4.69
N ILE A 348 -19.41 6.87 5.83
CA ILE A 348 -20.84 7.17 5.95
C ILE A 348 -21.11 8.10 7.14
N ASN A 349 -22.29 8.69 7.22
CA ASN A 349 -22.69 9.46 8.37
C ASN A 349 -23.20 8.52 9.48
N ASP A 350 -24.50 8.31 9.64
CA ASP A 350 -25.03 7.35 10.60
C ASP A 350 -25.18 5.97 9.97
N LEU A 351 -24.96 4.92 10.76
CA LEU A 351 -25.24 3.54 10.37
C LEU A 351 -26.32 2.93 11.27
N THR A 352 -27.39 2.47 10.67
CA THR A 352 -28.44 1.71 11.36
C THR A 352 -28.54 0.30 10.78
N ILE A 353 -28.30 -0.71 11.61
CA ILE A 353 -28.53 -2.12 11.30
C ILE A 353 -29.80 -2.55 12.03
N ASN A 354 -30.86 -2.84 11.30
CA ASN A 354 -32.15 -3.18 11.86
C ASN A 354 -32.13 -4.57 12.52
N SER A 355 -33.07 -4.81 13.41
CA SER A 355 -33.23 -6.12 14.05
C SER A 355 -33.40 -7.23 13.01
N GLY A 356 -32.61 -8.31 13.13
CA GLY A 356 -32.57 -9.42 12.18
C GLY A 356 -31.76 -9.16 10.91
N ALA A 357 -31.18 -7.97 10.75
CA ALA A 357 -30.21 -7.66 9.70
C ALA A 357 -28.76 -7.88 10.16
N SER A 358 -27.83 -7.94 9.20
CA SER A 358 -26.40 -8.07 9.49
C SER A 358 -25.53 -7.28 8.50
N LEU A 359 -24.32 -6.94 8.95
CA LEU A 359 -23.24 -6.36 8.15
C LEU A 359 -21.94 -7.05 8.51
N SER A 360 -21.21 -7.54 7.52
CA SER A 360 -19.84 -8.03 7.66
C SER A 360 -18.85 -6.99 7.15
N VAL A 361 -17.76 -6.78 7.89
CA VAL A 361 -16.69 -5.85 7.51
C VAL A 361 -15.38 -6.61 7.52
N SER A 362 -14.72 -6.68 6.36
CA SER A 362 -13.35 -7.18 6.20
C SER A 362 -12.36 -6.07 5.85
N GLY A 363 -12.87 -4.93 5.40
CA GLY A 363 -12.11 -3.73 5.05
C GLY A 363 -12.16 -2.64 6.12
N ALA A 364 -12.29 -1.40 5.67
CA ALA A 364 -12.34 -0.23 6.54
C ALA A 364 -13.72 0.43 6.52
N LEU A 365 -14.27 0.73 7.69
CA LEU A 365 -15.54 1.43 7.85
C LEU A 365 -15.38 2.64 8.77
N THR A 366 -15.68 3.83 8.26
CA THR A 366 -15.83 5.07 9.05
C THR A 366 -17.29 5.44 9.16
N VAL A 367 -17.77 5.64 10.37
CA VAL A 367 -19.09 6.18 10.71
C VAL A 367 -18.87 7.55 11.36
N ASN A 368 -19.08 8.64 10.59
CA ASN A 368 -18.86 10.02 11.08
C ASN A 368 -19.92 10.47 12.10
N GLY A 369 -21.07 9.85 12.09
CA GLY A 369 -22.15 10.05 13.02
C GLY A 369 -22.29 8.87 14.01
N ASN A 370 -23.51 8.39 14.20
CA ASN A 370 -23.84 7.38 15.18
C ASN A 370 -23.95 5.97 14.57
N LEU A 371 -23.53 4.97 15.33
CA LEU A 371 -23.80 3.57 15.04
C LEU A 371 -24.98 3.08 15.91
N THR A 372 -26.00 2.53 15.26
CA THR A 372 -27.07 1.78 15.91
C THR A 372 -27.12 0.36 15.36
N THR A 373 -26.79 -0.62 16.18
CA THR A 373 -26.88 -2.03 15.80
C THR A 373 -27.75 -2.80 16.79
N ASN A 374 -28.71 -3.53 16.26
CA ASN A 374 -29.58 -4.41 17.06
C ASN A 374 -29.07 -5.86 17.07
N SER A 375 -27.80 -6.08 16.88
CA SER A 375 -27.02 -7.29 16.61
C SER A 375 -26.69 -7.44 15.12
N GLY A 376 -25.69 -8.27 14.79
CA GLY A 376 -25.37 -8.59 13.40
C GLY A 376 -24.28 -7.73 12.75
N LEU A 377 -23.56 -6.90 13.50
CA LEU A 377 -22.32 -6.27 13.00
C LEU A 377 -21.13 -7.17 13.35
N SER A 378 -20.47 -7.67 12.31
CA SER A 378 -19.27 -8.50 12.45
C SER A 378 -18.07 -7.82 11.80
N LEU A 379 -16.98 -7.68 12.55
CA LEU A 379 -15.69 -7.18 12.10
C LEU A 379 -14.73 -8.37 11.99
N ASN A 380 -14.26 -8.66 10.80
CA ASN A 380 -13.35 -9.78 10.55
C ASN A 380 -11.89 -9.40 10.87
N SER A 381 -11.02 -10.38 11.00
CA SER A 381 -9.59 -10.17 11.22
C SER A 381 -9.00 -9.22 10.18
N GLY A 382 -8.23 -8.23 10.63
CA GLY A 382 -7.64 -7.20 9.77
C GLY A 382 -8.56 -6.04 9.41
N SER A 383 -9.87 -6.13 9.67
CA SER A 383 -10.79 -5.01 9.46
C SER A 383 -10.62 -3.91 10.50
N SER A 384 -11.17 -2.75 10.20
CA SER A 384 -11.17 -1.63 11.15
C SER A 384 -12.47 -0.82 11.08
N LEU A 385 -12.95 -0.40 12.27
CA LEU A 385 -14.10 0.46 12.44
C LEU A 385 -13.72 1.68 13.26
N ILE A 386 -14.06 2.88 12.76
CA ILE A 386 -13.90 4.15 13.45
C ILE A 386 -15.28 4.82 13.50
N ILE A 387 -15.67 5.33 14.68
CA ILE A 387 -16.94 6.03 14.90
C ILE A 387 -16.65 7.35 15.57
N SER A 388 -17.15 8.46 15.02
CA SER A 388 -16.97 9.79 15.61
C SER A 388 -18.11 10.20 16.55
N GLY A 389 -19.27 9.56 16.46
CA GLY A 389 -20.43 9.80 17.30
C GLY A 389 -20.60 8.74 18.38
N THR A 390 -21.85 8.40 18.71
CA THR A 390 -22.17 7.38 19.70
C THR A 390 -22.38 6.00 19.08
N SER A 391 -22.13 4.96 19.87
CA SER A 391 -22.43 3.57 19.49
C SER A 391 -23.45 2.97 20.42
N THR A 392 -24.48 2.34 19.87
CA THR A 392 -25.48 1.57 20.62
C THR A 392 -25.63 0.17 20.04
N GLY A 393 -25.72 -0.82 20.94
CA GLY A 393 -25.78 -2.24 20.57
C GLY A 393 -24.41 -2.88 20.41
N ASN A 394 -24.41 -4.20 20.30
CA ASN A 394 -23.19 -4.99 20.29
C ASN A 394 -22.68 -5.22 18.86
N LEU A 395 -21.37 -5.29 18.74
CA LEU A 395 -20.67 -5.84 17.58
C LEU A 395 -19.82 -7.04 18.01
N THR A 396 -19.43 -7.87 17.05
CA THR A 396 -18.45 -8.94 17.25
C THR A 396 -17.21 -8.65 16.44
N TYR A 397 -16.05 -8.54 17.10
CA TYR A 397 -14.74 -8.47 16.45
C TYR A 397 -14.08 -9.85 16.49
N THR A 398 -13.63 -10.32 15.33
CA THR A 398 -12.95 -11.62 15.17
C THR A 398 -11.49 -11.41 14.78
N ARG A 399 -10.57 -12.13 15.42
CA ARG A 399 -9.14 -12.14 15.11
C ARG A 399 -8.65 -13.56 14.84
N ASP A 400 -8.01 -13.76 13.69
CA ASP A 400 -7.44 -15.03 13.29
C ASP A 400 -6.18 -15.36 14.09
N ILE A 401 -6.06 -16.61 14.47
CA ILE A 401 -4.97 -17.21 15.21
C ILE A 401 -4.30 -18.28 14.34
N ALA A 402 -3.11 -17.97 13.85
CA ALA A 402 -2.40 -18.81 12.88
C ALA A 402 -1.95 -20.17 13.46
N ASN A 403 -1.67 -20.24 14.77
CA ASN A 403 -1.29 -21.46 15.46
C ASN A 403 -2.01 -21.55 16.82
N GLY A 404 -3.07 -22.32 16.88
CA GLY A 404 -3.89 -22.46 18.09
C GLY A 404 -3.18 -23.03 19.31
N GLN A 405 -2.11 -23.81 19.13
CA GLN A 405 -1.37 -24.41 20.25
C GLN A 405 -0.38 -23.46 20.93
N LYS A 406 -0.25 -22.21 20.44
CA LYS A 406 0.60 -21.19 21.04
C LYS A 406 -0.23 -20.12 21.71
N TYR A 407 0.32 -19.46 22.72
CA TYR A 407 -0.30 -18.29 23.35
C TYR A 407 -0.13 -17.06 22.49
N TYR A 408 -1.17 -16.24 22.48
CA TYR A 408 -1.21 -14.90 21.86
C TYR A 408 -1.62 -13.88 22.90
N ASN A 409 -0.97 -12.73 22.90
CA ASN A 409 -1.42 -11.61 23.72
C ASN A 409 -2.55 -10.88 22.96
N ALA A 410 -3.74 -10.91 23.51
CA ALA A 410 -4.94 -10.30 22.97
C ALA A 410 -5.52 -9.26 23.95
N SER A 411 -6.37 -8.37 23.45
CA SER A 411 -7.11 -7.40 24.26
C SER A 411 -8.51 -7.25 23.66
N PRO A 412 -9.59 -7.19 24.45
CA PRO A 412 -10.92 -6.97 23.91
C PRO A 412 -11.03 -5.56 23.30
N PRO A 413 -11.30 -5.44 21.97
CA PRO A 413 -11.49 -4.13 21.33
C PRO A 413 -12.94 -3.64 21.47
N VAL A 414 -13.66 -4.17 22.45
CA VAL A 414 -15.06 -3.88 22.78
C VAL A 414 -15.24 -3.76 24.29
N VAL A 415 -16.30 -3.10 24.70
CA VAL A 415 -16.69 -2.95 26.11
C VAL A 415 -17.85 -3.90 26.41
N GLY A 416 -17.79 -4.57 27.59
CA GLY A 416 -18.89 -5.43 28.06
C GLY A 416 -18.72 -6.91 27.73
N GLU A 417 -17.58 -7.33 27.12
CA GLU A 417 -17.28 -8.76 26.98
C GLU A 417 -17.11 -9.40 28.35
N THR A 418 -17.77 -10.53 28.58
CA THR A 418 -17.64 -11.29 29.82
C THR A 418 -16.72 -12.49 29.66
N VAL A 419 -16.11 -12.92 30.77
CA VAL A 419 -15.26 -14.11 30.81
C VAL A 419 -16.03 -15.36 30.36
N GLU A 420 -17.26 -15.50 30.84
CA GLU A 420 -18.15 -16.63 30.52
C GLU A 420 -18.49 -16.67 29.04
N ASN A 421 -18.85 -15.50 28.45
CA ASN A 421 -19.16 -15.40 27.03
C ASN A 421 -17.92 -15.70 26.19
N PHE A 422 -16.78 -15.13 26.55
CA PHE A 422 -15.52 -15.36 25.83
C PHE A 422 -15.11 -16.83 25.88
N ILE A 423 -15.20 -17.50 27.04
CA ILE A 423 -14.89 -18.94 27.17
C ILE A 423 -15.85 -19.79 26.34
N SER A 424 -17.15 -19.49 26.35
CA SER A 424 -18.15 -20.28 25.63
C SER A 424 -18.15 -20.04 24.12
N SER A 425 -17.78 -18.86 23.66
CA SER A 425 -17.76 -18.48 22.24
C SER A 425 -16.47 -18.85 21.51
N ASN A 426 -15.41 -19.19 22.25
CA ASN A 426 -14.10 -19.48 21.69
C ASN A 426 -13.64 -20.91 22.03
N THR A 427 -13.05 -21.61 21.07
CA THR A 427 -12.54 -22.98 21.26
C THR A 427 -11.18 -22.97 21.94
N LEU A 428 -11.17 -22.58 23.23
CA LEU A 428 -9.95 -22.46 24.02
C LEU A 428 -9.31 -23.83 24.30
N ASN A 429 -7.99 -23.85 24.42
CA ASN A 429 -7.28 -25.02 24.94
C ASN A 429 -7.69 -25.28 26.43
N THR A 430 -7.64 -26.52 26.85
CA THR A 430 -7.95 -26.90 28.23
C THR A 430 -6.89 -27.82 28.78
N GLY A 431 -6.49 -27.61 30.02
CA GLY A 431 -5.52 -28.46 30.72
C GLY A 431 -5.41 -28.14 32.20
N ASN A 432 -5.19 -29.15 33.01
CA ASN A 432 -4.96 -29.01 34.45
C ASN A 432 -6.08 -28.21 35.18
N GLY A 433 -7.34 -28.33 34.72
CA GLY A 433 -8.48 -27.59 35.28
C GLY A 433 -8.62 -26.14 34.84
N ASN A 434 -7.73 -25.66 33.97
CA ASN A 434 -7.72 -24.31 33.42
C ASN A 434 -8.15 -24.29 31.95
N VAL A 435 -8.57 -23.11 31.47
CA VAL A 435 -8.75 -22.82 30.05
C VAL A 435 -7.55 -22.04 29.51
N GLY A 436 -7.35 -22.03 28.19
CA GLY A 436 -6.30 -21.28 27.49
C GLY A 436 -6.54 -19.76 27.51
N LEU A 437 -6.80 -19.22 28.67
CA LEU A 437 -7.00 -17.81 28.93
C LEU A 437 -6.31 -17.46 30.26
N TYR A 438 -5.46 -16.42 30.25
CA TYR A 438 -4.84 -15.88 31.48
C TYR A 438 -4.76 -14.35 31.42
N TYR A 439 -4.60 -13.74 32.61
CA TYR A 439 -4.14 -12.35 32.72
C TYR A 439 -2.81 -12.33 33.50
N TYR A 440 -2.08 -11.24 33.36
CA TYR A 440 -0.86 -10.99 34.08
C TYR A 440 -1.10 -10.04 35.24
N ASP A 441 -0.58 -10.39 36.44
CA ASP A 441 -0.61 -9.58 37.64
C ASP A 441 0.80 -9.54 38.24
N ASN A 442 1.48 -8.41 38.08
CA ASN A 442 2.85 -8.19 38.55
C ASN A 442 2.97 -8.00 40.08
N SER A 443 1.85 -7.89 40.78
CA SER A 443 1.81 -7.64 42.22
C SER A 443 1.80 -8.90 43.08
N THR A 444 1.62 -10.09 42.48
CA THR A 444 1.45 -11.36 43.22
C THR A 444 2.34 -12.46 42.68
N THR A 445 2.95 -13.21 43.59
CA THR A 445 3.62 -14.48 43.27
C THR A 445 2.65 -15.65 43.12
N MET A 446 1.32 -15.41 43.22
CA MET A 446 0.30 -16.39 42.87
C MET A 446 0.31 -16.62 41.35
N GLY A 447 -0.24 -17.75 40.92
CA GLY A 447 -0.27 -18.10 39.51
C GLY A 447 0.71 -19.20 39.15
N PHE A 448 0.84 -19.52 37.85
CA PHE A 448 1.66 -20.61 37.37
C PHE A 448 3.14 -20.41 37.75
N ALA A 449 3.69 -21.34 38.51
CA ALA A 449 5.08 -21.34 38.98
C ALA A 449 5.53 -20.02 39.69
N GLY A 450 4.63 -19.24 40.26
CA GLY A 450 4.96 -17.99 40.94
C GLY A 450 5.31 -16.82 40.05
N THR A 451 4.87 -16.86 38.81
CA THR A 451 5.24 -15.89 37.74
C THR A 451 4.23 -14.79 37.48
N GLY A 452 3.14 -14.69 38.24
CA GLY A 452 2.09 -13.70 38.03
C GLY A 452 1.11 -14.00 36.90
N TYR A 453 1.27 -15.08 36.13
CA TYR A 453 0.31 -15.54 35.12
C TYR A 453 -0.83 -16.30 35.79
N ILE A 454 -2.02 -15.71 35.79
CA ILE A 454 -3.22 -16.24 36.47
C ILE A 454 -4.19 -16.74 35.41
N PHE A 455 -4.40 -18.07 35.42
CA PHE A 455 -5.27 -18.76 34.45
C PHE A 455 -6.71 -18.77 34.92
N TYR A 456 -7.63 -18.59 34.00
CA TYR A 456 -9.04 -18.78 34.19
C TYR A 456 -9.41 -20.27 34.15
N GLN A 457 -10.49 -20.59 34.87
CA GLN A 457 -11.11 -21.93 34.87
C GLN A 457 -12.37 -21.91 33.99
N PRO A 458 -12.89 -23.09 33.57
CA PRO A 458 -14.13 -23.17 32.77
C PRO A 458 -15.34 -22.50 33.44
N SER A 459 -15.36 -22.43 34.78
CA SER A 459 -16.42 -21.81 35.57
C SER A 459 -16.13 -20.35 35.99
N SER A 460 -15.04 -19.77 35.51
CA SER A 460 -14.68 -18.39 35.85
C SER A 460 -15.71 -17.42 35.29
N THR A 461 -16.04 -16.41 36.10
CA THR A 461 -17.01 -15.34 35.76
C THR A 461 -16.37 -13.97 35.88
N GLY A 462 -17.01 -12.97 35.32
CA GLY A 462 -16.59 -11.56 35.39
C GLY A 462 -16.51 -10.90 34.03
N SER A 463 -15.79 -9.79 33.95
CA SER A 463 -15.65 -9.01 32.71
C SER A 463 -14.21 -9.02 32.23
N LEU A 464 -14.01 -9.14 30.93
CA LEU A 464 -12.75 -8.80 30.30
C LEU A 464 -12.64 -7.27 30.19
N THR A 465 -11.64 -6.71 30.83
CA THR A 465 -11.46 -5.25 30.88
C THR A 465 -10.90 -4.75 29.55
N ASN A 466 -11.60 -3.84 28.93
CA ASN A 466 -11.15 -3.14 27.71
C ASN A 466 -9.83 -2.40 27.98
N GLY A 467 -8.86 -2.53 27.10
CA GLY A 467 -7.49 -1.99 27.25
C GLY A 467 -6.54 -2.87 28.08
N LYS A 468 -7.04 -3.89 28.80
CA LYS A 468 -6.20 -4.88 29.47
C LYS A 468 -5.84 -6.01 28.51
N GLY A 469 -4.61 -6.49 28.59
CA GLY A 469 -4.15 -7.63 27.81
C GLY A 469 -4.41 -8.96 28.51
N TYR A 470 -4.60 -9.99 27.69
CA TYR A 470 -4.85 -11.36 28.09
C TYR A 470 -4.04 -12.30 27.22
N GLY A 471 -3.52 -13.38 27.77
CA GLY A 471 -2.95 -14.48 26.99
C GLY A 471 -4.03 -15.45 26.58
N VAL A 472 -4.12 -15.78 25.29
CA VAL A 472 -5.13 -16.65 24.73
C VAL A 472 -4.48 -17.80 23.97
N GLN A 473 -4.94 -19.04 24.19
CA GLN A 473 -4.52 -20.25 23.47
C GLN A 473 -5.76 -21.04 23.04
N LEU A 474 -5.86 -21.32 21.74
CA LEU A 474 -6.91 -22.17 21.20
C LEU A 474 -6.49 -23.66 21.24
N SER A 475 -7.46 -24.58 21.15
CA SER A 475 -7.19 -26.00 21.03
C SER A 475 -6.70 -26.41 19.62
N SER A 476 -6.99 -25.57 18.60
CA SER A 476 -6.57 -25.72 17.20
C SER A 476 -6.46 -24.36 16.55
N THR A 477 -5.88 -24.31 15.35
CA THR A 477 -5.92 -23.10 14.51
C THR A 477 -7.38 -22.65 14.27
N GLY A 478 -7.63 -21.36 14.34
CA GLY A 478 -8.97 -20.79 14.22
C GLY A 478 -8.95 -19.28 14.49
N SER A 479 -9.99 -18.77 15.08
CA SER A 479 -10.10 -17.35 15.43
C SER A 479 -10.65 -17.18 16.85
N ILE A 480 -10.35 -16.04 17.45
CA ILE A 480 -10.98 -15.57 18.70
C ILE A 480 -11.96 -14.45 18.38
N SER A 481 -13.06 -14.41 19.12
CA SER A 481 -14.10 -13.41 18.95
C SER A 481 -14.37 -12.69 20.27
N PHE A 482 -14.57 -11.39 20.19
CA PHE A 482 -14.99 -10.53 21.30
C PHE A 482 -16.30 -9.86 20.93
N THR A 483 -17.30 -9.92 21.81
CA THR A 483 -18.63 -9.35 21.58
C THR A 483 -18.95 -8.31 22.65
N GLY A 484 -19.33 -7.10 22.22
CA GLY A 484 -19.67 -6.01 23.11
C GLY A 484 -19.93 -4.71 22.38
N ASN A 485 -20.03 -3.63 23.13
CA ASN A 485 -20.21 -2.29 22.57
C ASN A 485 -18.87 -1.70 22.13
N MET A 486 -18.91 -0.89 21.07
CA MET A 486 -17.71 -0.14 20.67
C MET A 486 -17.43 1.00 21.66
N PRO A 487 -16.18 1.16 22.15
CA PRO A 487 -15.77 2.35 22.87
C PRO A 487 -15.72 3.57 21.92
N THR A 488 -16.38 4.65 22.28
CA THR A 488 -16.46 5.92 21.50
C THR A 488 -15.92 7.11 22.28
N THR A 489 -15.04 6.86 23.23
CA THR A 489 -14.34 7.86 24.04
C THR A 489 -12.94 7.34 24.37
N ASP A 490 -12.10 8.23 24.87
CA ASP A 490 -10.77 7.86 25.36
C ASP A 490 -10.86 6.71 26.38
N VAL A 491 -9.93 5.76 26.26
CA VAL A 491 -9.81 4.61 27.16
C VAL A 491 -8.55 4.76 28.00
N SER A 492 -8.62 4.38 29.25
CA SER A 492 -7.50 4.43 30.18
C SER A 492 -7.39 3.12 30.96
N ILE A 493 -6.18 2.64 31.17
CA ILE A 493 -5.88 1.44 31.97
C ILE A 493 -4.83 1.75 33.04
N SER A 494 -5.03 1.25 34.27
CA SER A 494 -4.04 1.39 35.32
C SER A 494 -2.84 0.52 35.07
N VAL A 495 -1.65 1.08 35.24
CA VAL A 495 -0.35 0.38 35.22
C VAL A 495 0.40 0.66 36.51
N SER A 496 1.22 -0.28 36.93
CA SER A 496 1.97 -0.15 38.21
C SER A 496 3.24 -0.96 38.21
N THR A 497 4.18 -0.54 39.05
CA THR A 497 5.28 -1.41 39.46
C THR A 497 4.76 -2.46 40.43
N GLY A 498 5.11 -3.70 40.20
CA GLY A 498 4.67 -4.81 41.05
C GLY A 498 5.77 -5.34 41.99
N THR A 499 5.45 -6.40 42.70
CA THR A 499 6.43 -7.12 43.54
C THR A 499 7.25 -8.15 42.75
N ILE A 500 6.77 -8.57 41.59
CA ILE A 500 7.47 -9.50 40.69
C ILE A 500 8.39 -8.68 39.77
N ASP A 501 7.80 -7.77 39.02
CA ASP A 501 8.45 -6.86 38.08
C ASP A 501 7.60 -5.60 37.84
N ASN A 502 8.00 -4.79 36.86
CA ASN A 502 7.28 -3.58 36.48
C ASN A 502 6.40 -3.76 35.23
N SER A 503 6.32 -4.98 34.72
CA SER A 503 5.65 -5.25 33.46
C SER A 503 4.14 -5.31 33.64
N ASN A 504 3.42 -4.74 32.68
CA ASN A 504 1.97 -4.74 32.63
C ASN A 504 1.51 -5.22 31.26
N LEU A 505 0.64 -6.22 31.23
CA LEU A 505 0.03 -6.73 30.00
C LEU A 505 -1.23 -5.91 29.71
N ILE A 506 -1.15 -5.06 28.68
CA ILE A 506 -2.22 -4.18 28.21
C ILE A 506 -2.45 -4.40 26.72
N GLY A 507 -3.37 -3.65 26.07
CA GLY A 507 -3.57 -3.82 24.63
C GLY A 507 -4.56 -2.83 24.04
N ASN A 508 -4.72 -2.90 22.72
CA ASN A 508 -5.54 -1.99 21.94
C ASN A 508 -7.04 -2.13 22.31
N PRO A 509 -7.67 -1.08 22.85
CA PRO A 509 -9.06 -1.12 23.25
C PRO A 509 -10.07 -0.85 22.13
N PHE A 510 -9.61 -0.50 20.93
CA PHE A 510 -10.47 -0.10 19.80
C PHE A 510 -10.45 -1.15 18.67
N PRO A 511 -11.56 -1.30 17.92
CA PRO A 511 -11.61 -2.12 16.72
C PRO A 511 -11.01 -1.37 15.51
N SER A 512 -9.89 -0.69 15.72
CA SER A 512 -9.12 0.10 14.74
C SER A 512 -7.64 0.08 15.12
N TYR A 513 -6.76 0.54 14.24
CA TYR A 513 -5.32 0.55 14.48
C TYR A 513 -4.90 1.78 15.28
N LEU A 514 -3.94 1.60 16.19
CA LEU A 514 -3.33 2.69 16.97
C LEU A 514 -1.84 2.83 16.64
N PRO A 515 -1.32 4.06 16.43
CA PRO A 515 0.11 4.27 16.19
C PRO A 515 0.93 3.98 17.46
N ALA A 516 1.91 3.10 17.36
CA ALA A 516 2.75 2.70 18.48
C ALA A 516 3.84 3.73 18.79
N ASN A 517 4.49 4.27 17.76
CA ASN A 517 5.70 5.08 17.87
C ASN A 517 5.66 6.35 17.01
N SER A 518 6.66 7.23 17.20
CA SER A 518 6.74 8.52 16.50
C SER A 518 6.91 8.40 14.98
N ASN A 519 7.45 7.28 14.49
CA ASN A 519 7.56 7.01 13.06
C ASN A 519 6.21 6.64 12.42
N ALA A 520 5.26 6.12 13.21
CA ALA A 520 3.90 5.87 12.76
C ALA A 520 3.05 7.14 12.77
N ASN A 521 3.11 7.91 13.86
CA ASN A 521 2.42 9.19 14.02
C ASN A 521 3.08 10.00 15.16
N ALA A 522 3.11 11.32 15.05
CA ALA A 522 3.59 12.19 16.12
C ALA A 522 2.78 12.01 17.42
N ASN A 523 1.47 11.79 17.30
CA ASN A 523 0.58 11.41 18.39
C ASN A 523 0.50 9.88 18.44
N ASN A 524 1.14 9.24 19.39
CA ASN A 524 1.27 7.79 19.47
C ASN A 524 1.30 7.28 20.91
N LEU A 525 1.18 5.96 21.07
CA LEU A 525 1.12 5.31 22.37
C LEU A 525 2.35 5.58 23.24
N LEU A 526 3.56 5.53 22.70
CA LEU A 526 4.78 5.74 23.47
C LEU A 526 4.94 7.18 23.92
N SER A 527 4.91 8.14 22.99
CA SER A 527 5.21 9.54 23.27
C SER A 527 4.19 10.21 24.20
N ASN A 528 2.94 9.72 24.22
CA ASN A 528 1.89 10.30 25.05
C ASN A 528 1.72 9.62 26.43
N ASN A 529 2.49 8.54 26.71
CA ASN A 529 2.46 7.83 27.99
C ASN A 529 3.83 7.82 28.71
N THR A 530 4.75 8.69 28.34
CA THR A 530 6.12 8.76 28.89
C THR A 530 6.16 8.91 30.40
N SER A 531 5.16 9.59 31.00
CA SER A 531 5.09 9.84 32.45
C SER A 531 4.85 8.59 33.30
N VAL A 532 4.33 7.52 32.69
CA VAL A 532 3.99 6.28 33.41
C VAL A 532 4.87 5.10 32.98
N LEU A 533 5.67 5.27 31.94
CA LEU A 533 6.57 4.25 31.43
C LEU A 533 7.98 4.41 32.00
N SER A 534 8.61 3.33 32.45
CA SER A 534 10.03 3.30 32.82
C SER A 534 10.94 3.35 31.59
N GLU A 535 10.47 2.81 30.49
CA GLU A 535 11.07 2.87 29.17
C GLU A 535 9.95 3.11 28.14
N GLU A 536 10.17 4.02 27.19
CA GLU A 536 9.21 4.24 26.07
C GLU A 536 9.34 3.08 25.07
N THR A 537 8.85 1.91 25.48
CA THR A 537 8.99 0.65 24.76
C THR A 537 7.72 -0.18 24.89
N LEU A 538 7.33 -0.84 23.78
CA LEU A 538 6.31 -1.87 23.75
C LEU A 538 6.96 -3.21 23.39
N TRP A 539 6.51 -4.29 24.04
CA TRP A 539 6.94 -5.66 23.73
C TRP A 539 5.74 -6.47 23.25
N LEU A 540 5.79 -6.87 21.98
CA LEU A 540 4.75 -7.65 21.31
C LEU A 540 5.24 -9.09 21.17
N TRP A 541 4.43 -10.04 21.62
CA TRP A 541 4.75 -11.45 21.41
C TRP A 541 4.58 -11.85 19.95
N ASP A 542 5.63 -12.44 19.36
CA ASP A 542 5.64 -12.98 18.01
C ASP A 542 5.79 -14.51 18.06
N ASN A 543 4.72 -15.21 17.69
CA ASN A 543 4.68 -16.67 17.68
C ASN A 543 5.50 -17.32 16.57
N THR A 544 5.97 -16.55 15.58
CA THR A 544 6.80 -17.09 14.49
C THR A 544 8.24 -17.32 14.93
N ILE A 545 8.70 -16.50 15.88
CA ILE A 545 10.06 -16.54 16.43
C ILE A 545 10.08 -16.97 17.92
N ASP A 546 8.91 -17.24 18.51
CA ASP A 546 8.73 -17.55 19.94
C ASP A 546 9.46 -16.54 20.86
N ASP A 547 9.30 -15.25 20.56
CA ASP A 547 9.95 -14.16 21.29
C ASP A 547 9.16 -12.86 21.24
N TYR A 548 9.60 -11.88 22.05
CA TYR A 548 9.05 -10.54 22.01
C TYR A 548 9.73 -9.67 20.94
N VAL A 549 8.94 -9.07 20.08
CA VAL A 549 9.37 -7.98 19.21
C VAL A 549 9.32 -6.69 20.00
N THR A 550 10.45 -6.02 20.07
CA THR A 550 10.61 -4.76 20.79
C THR A 550 10.35 -3.57 19.86
N ILE A 551 9.51 -2.63 20.29
CA ILE A 551 9.12 -1.44 19.52
C ILE A 551 9.37 -0.21 20.36
N ASN A 552 10.11 0.75 19.79
CA ASN A 552 10.33 2.08 20.34
C ASN A 552 10.37 3.14 19.22
N ASN A 553 10.82 4.36 19.51
CA ASN A 553 10.89 5.43 18.50
C ASN A 553 12.06 5.26 17.51
N ALA A 554 12.98 4.33 17.74
CA ALA A 554 14.00 3.94 16.76
C ALA A 554 13.50 2.89 15.77
N SER A 555 12.45 2.15 16.12
CA SER A 555 11.82 1.15 15.25
C SER A 555 11.12 1.82 14.08
N ALA A 556 10.95 1.11 12.95
CA ALA A 556 10.10 1.54 11.85
C ALA A 556 8.68 1.88 12.33
N ALA A 557 7.91 2.59 11.50
CA ALA A 557 6.52 2.90 11.77
C ALA A 557 5.73 1.63 12.13
N ARG A 558 5.07 1.65 13.29
CA ARG A 558 4.31 0.52 13.79
C ARG A 558 2.94 0.93 14.26
N PHE A 559 1.93 0.14 13.89
CA PHE A 559 0.57 0.25 14.40
C PHE A 559 0.21 -0.99 15.19
N ILE A 560 -0.52 -0.81 16.27
CA ILE A 560 -1.08 -1.91 17.07
C ILE A 560 -2.44 -2.25 16.50
N ALA A 561 -2.57 -3.48 16.06
CA ALA A 561 -3.80 -3.96 15.43
C ALA A 561 -4.96 -4.06 16.43
N PRO A 562 -6.22 -4.04 15.96
CA PRO A 562 -7.36 -4.33 16.81
C PRO A 562 -7.20 -5.68 17.52
N GLY A 563 -7.57 -5.73 18.79
CA GLY A 563 -7.49 -6.94 19.60
C GLY A 563 -6.08 -7.43 19.93
N GLN A 564 -5.04 -6.63 19.68
CA GLN A 564 -3.64 -6.98 19.98
C GLN A 564 -3.22 -6.53 21.39
N GLY A 565 -2.71 -7.49 22.19
CA GLY A 565 -2.09 -7.22 23.50
C GLY A 565 -0.57 -7.06 23.38
N PHE A 566 0.01 -6.32 24.35
CA PHE A 566 1.44 -6.07 24.45
C PHE A 566 1.85 -5.76 25.89
N PHE A 567 3.14 -5.92 26.19
CA PHE A 567 3.67 -5.51 27.48
C PHE A 567 4.23 -4.08 27.44
N VAL A 568 4.15 -3.42 28.59
CA VAL A 568 4.85 -2.17 28.92
C VAL A 568 5.44 -2.28 30.33
N ASP A 569 6.53 -1.57 30.59
CA ASP A 569 7.11 -1.45 31.93
C ASP A 569 6.71 -0.11 32.57
N ALA A 570 6.09 -0.17 33.72
CA ALA A 570 5.68 1.02 34.46
C ALA A 570 6.84 1.64 35.26
N SER A 571 6.89 2.96 35.35
CA SER A 571 7.81 3.71 36.24
C SER A 571 7.28 3.85 37.69
N GLY A 572 5.99 3.57 37.90
CA GLY A 572 5.26 3.67 39.16
C GLY A 572 3.78 3.38 38.90
N SER A 573 2.94 3.63 39.89
CA SER A 573 1.48 3.56 39.69
C SER A 573 1.00 4.76 38.88
N GLY A 574 0.22 4.51 37.81
CA GLY A 574 -0.31 5.54 36.95
C GLY A 574 -1.35 5.02 35.97
N THR A 575 -1.68 5.81 34.97
CA THR A 575 -2.70 5.50 33.98
C THR A 575 -2.10 5.58 32.59
N PHE A 576 -2.17 4.50 31.83
CA PHE A 576 -1.84 4.45 30.41
C PHE A 576 -3.07 4.81 29.60
N ASN A 577 -2.94 5.79 28.70
CA ASN A 577 -4.05 6.37 27.97
C ASN A 577 -4.04 5.97 26.49
N TYR A 578 -5.24 5.75 25.96
CA TYR A 578 -5.53 5.54 24.56
C TYR A 578 -6.55 6.60 24.14
N LEU A 579 -6.14 7.55 23.30
CA LEU A 579 -7.07 8.58 22.84
C LEU A 579 -7.82 8.07 21.61
N GLU A 580 -9.13 8.33 21.58
CA GLU A 580 -10.00 8.00 20.46
C GLU A 580 -9.49 8.59 19.14
N SER A 581 -8.96 9.82 19.19
CA SER A 581 -8.43 10.54 18.04
C SER A 581 -7.18 9.90 17.39
N TRP A 582 -6.57 8.88 18.00
CA TRP A 582 -5.43 8.17 17.43
C TRP A 582 -5.82 6.99 16.53
N GLN A 583 -7.11 6.68 16.48
CA GLN A 583 -7.61 5.60 15.66
C GLN A 583 -7.29 5.84 14.17
N SER A 584 -6.94 4.78 13.47
CA SER A 584 -6.63 4.82 12.04
C SER A 584 -7.03 3.53 11.34
N HIS A 585 -7.23 3.62 10.03
CA HIS A 585 -7.34 2.46 9.16
C HIS A 585 -5.96 2.11 8.62
N GLN A 586 -5.67 0.80 8.56
CA GLN A 586 -4.46 0.29 7.92
C GLN A 586 -4.86 -0.81 6.94
N ALA A 587 -4.25 -0.80 5.75
CA ALA A 587 -4.60 -1.73 4.68
C ALA A 587 -4.09 -3.16 4.92
N THR A 588 -3.15 -3.33 5.84
CA THR A 588 -2.53 -4.63 6.12
C THR A 588 -2.23 -4.76 7.60
N ASP A 589 -2.57 -5.91 8.17
CA ASP A 589 -2.13 -6.36 9.50
C ASP A 589 -0.63 -6.76 9.51
N VAL A 590 0.11 -6.39 8.45
CA VAL A 590 1.47 -6.81 8.17
C VAL A 590 2.45 -5.79 8.74
N PHE A 591 3.54 -6.33 9.28
CA PHE A 591 4.78 -5.64 9.61
C PHE A 591 5.33 -4.86 8.40
N ASN A 592 4.76 -3.71 8.05
CA ASN A 592 5.29 -2.88 6.97
C ASN A 592 6.63 -2.30 7.40
N LYS A 593 7.70 -2.84 6.82
CA LYS A 593 8.99 -2.18 6.76
C LYS A 593 8.85 -0.94 5.90
N ILE A 594 8.62 0.21 6.51
CA ILE A 594 9.00 1.47 5.87
C ILE A 594 10.52 1.50 5.97
N GLU A 595 11.21 1.56 4.83
CA GLU A 595 12.67 1.72 4.79
C GLU A 595 13.05 3.01 5.52
N ASN A 596 13.52 2.88 6.73
CA ASN A 596 14.17 3.98 7.43
C ASN A 596 15.46 4.32 6.67
N GLN A 597 15.63 5.56 6.26
CA GLN A 597 16.89 6.06 5.66
C GLN A 597 18.06 6.16 6.67
N ILE A 598 17.99 5.44 7.76
CA ILE A 598 18.92 5.47 8.88
C ILE A 598 19.83 4.27 8.79
N PHE A 599 21.13 4.47 9.00
CA PHE A 599 22.07 3.36 9.12
C PHE A 599 21.71 2.49 10.32
N SER A 600 21.46 1.23 10.07
CA SER A 600 21.15 0.24 11.09
C SER A 600 21.86 -1.08 10.86
N LEU A 601 22.05 -1.82 11.96
CA LEU A 601 22.62 -3.16 11.99
C LEU A 601 21.67 -4.07 12.76
N GLU A 602 21.31 -5.18 12.16
CA GLU A 602 20.64 -6.27 12.83
C GLU A 602 21.65 -7.40 13.01
N LEU A 603 21.90 -7.79 14.27
CA LEU A 603 22.73 -8.92 14.61
C LEU A 603 21.83 -10.13 14.84
N VAL A 604 22.07 -11.21 14.14
CA VAL A 604 21.25 -12.43 14.22
C VAL A 604 22.14 -13.60 14.64
N VAL A 605 21.68 -14.35 15.62
CA VAL A 605 22.24 -15.67 15.94
C VAL A 605 21.25 -16.77 15.64
N SER A 606 21.74 -17.92 15.19
CA SER A 606 20.91 -19.12 15.03
C SER A 606 21.65 -20.35 15.54
N ASN A 607 20.89 -21.32 16.10
CA ASN A 607 21.42 -22.62 16.51
C ASN A 607 21.24 -23.65 15.38
N LEU A 608 21.69 -24.86 15.62
CA LEU A 608 21.60 -25.98 14.68
C LEU A 608 20.14 -26.37 14.33
N ASP A 609 19.17 -26.05 15.17
CA ASP A 609 17.75 -26.28 14.96
C ASP A 609 17.08 -25.14 14.16
N ASN A 610 17.86 -24.20 13.62
CA ASN A 610 17.39 -23.00 12.95
C ASN A 610 16.56 -22.03 13.81
N TYR A 611 16.59 -22.19 15.13
CA TYR A 611 16.02 -21.19 16.03
C TYR A 611 16.85 -19.92 15.99
N LYS A 612 16.23 -18.74 15.89
CA LYS A 612 16.92 -17.46 15.66
C LYS A 612 16.56 -16.44 16.73
N LYS A 613 17.54 -15.61 17.09
CA LYS A 613 17.38 -14.41 17.92
C LYS A 613 18.14 -13.26 17.29
N ASN A 614 17.66 -12.05 17.53
CA ASN A 614 18.30 -10.84 17.01
C ASN A 614 18.33 -9.69 18.03
N THR A 615 19.19 -8.72 17.76
CA THR A 615 19.25 -7.42 18.42
C THR A 615 19.57 -6.37 17.38
N ASN A 616 19.11 -5.13 17.59
CA ASN A 616 19.21 -4.07 16.59
C ASN A 616 20.05 -2.90 17.11
N ILE A 617 20.86 -2.31 16.23
CA ILE A 617 21.65 -1.12 16.49
C ILE A 617 21.30 -0.08 15.45
N PHE A 618 20.90 1.12 15.89
CA PHE A 618 20.54 2.23 15.01
C PHE A 618 21.48 3.41 15.25
N TYR A 619 21.83 4.15 14.20
CA TYR A 619 22.67 5.34 14.29
C TYR A 619 21.84 6.59 14.03
N TYR A 620 21.53 7.31 15.11
CA TYR A 620 20.68 8.51 15.08
C TYR A 620 21.44 9.79 15.39
N LYS A 621 20.97 10.90 14.82
CA LYS A 621 21.44 12.23 15.17
C LYS A 621 21.06 12.55 16.62
N ASN A 622 21.98 13.17 17.36
CA ASN A 622 21.76 13.60 18.75
C ASN A 622 21.49 12.47 19.76
N LYS A 623 21.92 11.23 19.48
CA LYS A 623 21.92 10.14 20.44
C LYS A 623 23.29 9.99 21.08
N THR A 624 23.34 9.23 22.18
CA THR A 624 24.53 9.09 23.04
C THR A 624 25.06 7.66 23.01
N THR A 625 26.09 7.38 23.78
CA THR A 625 26.57 6.02 24.06
C THR A 625 26.02 5.47 25.39
N GLY A 626 25.20 6.28 26.09
CA GLY A 626 24.43 5.93 27.29
C GLY A 626 23.02 5.48 26.89
N PHE A 627 22.13 5.39 27.87
CA PHE A 627 20.73 4.99 27.63
C PHE A 627 19.93 6.21 27.17
N ASP A 628 19.44 6.15 25.94
CA ASP A 628 18.54 7.16 25.33
C ASP A 628 17.09 6.67 25.40
N ASN A 629 16.33 7.07 26.43
CA ASN A 629 14.95 6.64 26.61
C ASN A 629 14.07 6.91 25.37
N GLY A 630 13.22 5.96 25.02
CA GLY A 630 12.41 5.98 23.81
C GLY A 630 13.14 5.58 22.53
N TYR A 631 14.44 5.35 22.57
CA TYR A 631 15.27 4.93 21.44
C TYR A 631 16.09 3.68 21.77
N ASP A 632 16.63 3.55 22.98
CA ASP A 632 17.17 2.30 23.50
C ASP A 632 16.06 1.51 24.18
N SER A 633 16.11 0.19 24.09
CA SER A 633 15.12 -0.67 24.73
C SER A 633 15.77 -1.87 25.36
N SER A 634 15.39 -2.13 26.59
CA SER A 634 15.76 -3.36 27.29
C SER A 634 15.19 -4.57 26.58
N GLN A 635 15.92 -5.67 26.66
CA GLN A 635 15.41 -6.95 26.19
C GLN A 635 14.39 -7.47 27.20
N PHE A 636 13.19 -7.79 26.71
CA PHE A 636 12.20 -8.49 27.53
C PHE A 636 12.66 -9.92 27.76
N SER A 637 12.77 -10.36 29.00
CA SER A 637 13.32 -11.66 29.32
C SER A 637 12.37 -12.79 28.89
N GLY A 638 12.72 -13.44 27.78
CA GLY A 638 12.09 -14.68 27.33
C GLY A 638 12.83 -15.92 27.84
N VAL A 639 12.14 -17.02 27.97
CA VAL A 639 12.72 -18.31 28.34
C VAL A 639 13.30 -18.96 27.08
N GLY A 640 14.64 -19.12 27.01
CA GLY A 640 15.27 -19.80 25.86
C GLY A 640 16.77 -20.08 26.12
N ASN A 641 17.29 -21.06 25.37
CA ASN A 641 18.72 -21.44 25.44
C ASN A 641 19.57 -20.67 24.41
N LEU A 642 18.96 -19.88 23.55
CA LEU A 642 19.64 -19.01 22.59
C LEU A 642 19.21 -17.58 22.81
N ASN A 643 20.18 -16.65 22.87
CA ASN A 643 19.90 -15.22 22.94
C ASN A 643 21.06 -14.40 22.39
N ILE A 644 20.77 -13.15 21.96
CA ILE A 644 21.74 -12.12 21.61
C ILE A 644 21.23 -10.76 22.07
N TYR A 645 22.11 -9.94 22.61
CA TYR A 645 21.81 -8.59 23.07
C TYR A 645 23.05 -7.71 22.98
N THR A 646 22.88 -6.40 23.05
CA THR A 646 23.98 -5.47 23.23
C THR A 646 23.99 -4.90 24.65
N LYS A 647 25.07 -4.27 25.02
CA LYS A 647 25.22 -3.46 26.23
C LYS A 647 25.58 -2.03 25.83
N LEU A 648 25.27 -1.07 26.68
CA LEU A 648 25.69 0.31 26.45
C LEU A 648 27.21 0.41 26.24
N VAL A 649 27.60 1.19 25.25
CA VAL A 649 29.04 1.45 24.98
C VAL A 649 29.70 2.13 26.17
N SER A 650 28.95 2.96 26.89
CA SER A 650 29.44 3.66 28.10
C SER A 650 29.43 2.78 29.36
N ASP A 651 28.63 1.70 29.41
CA ASP A 651 28.47 0.84 30.59
C ASP A 651 28.14 -0.62 30.20
N ILE A 652 29.15 -1.48 30.26
CA ILE A 652 29.01 -2.92 29.98
C ILE A 652 28.14 -3.65 31.02
N ASN A 653 27.91 -3.08 32.20
CA ASN A 653 27.07 -3.65 33.25
C ASN A 653 25.60 -3.18 33.14
N SER A 654 25.25 -2.39 32.11
CA SER A 654 23.89 -1.94 31.83
C SER A 654 22.92 -3.12 31.62
N LYS A 655 21.64 -2.84 31.49
CA LYS A 655 20.64 -3.83 31.07
C LYS A 655 21.01 -4.45 29.71
N ASN A 656 20.52 -5.66 29.45
CA ASN A 656 20.59 -6.25 28.11
C ASN A 656 19.66 -5.46 27.17
N LEU A 657 20.15 -5.05 26.01
CA LEU A 657 19.41 -4.24 25.07
C LEU A 657 18.99 -5.08 23.85
N ALA A 658 17.70 -5.02 23.53
CA ALA A 658 17.13 -5.52 22.26
C ALA A 658 17.28 -4.49 21.15
N ILE A 659 17.25 -3.20 21.50
CA ILE A 659 17.52 -2.08 20.60
C ILE A 659 18.51 -1.15 21.27
N GLN A 660 19.57 -0.82 20.55
CA GLN A 660 20.56 0.18 20.96
C GLN A 660 20.66 1.28 19.92
N THR A 661 20.65 2.55 20.35
CA THR A 661 20.93 3.68 19.48
C THR A 661 22.28 4.28 19.79
N LEU A 662 22.95 4.76 18.76
CA LEU A 662 24.29 5.35 18.82
C LEU A 662 24.33 6.64 18.01
N PRO A 663 25.26 7.57 18.31
CA PRO A 663 25.44 8.78 17.52
C PRO A 663 25.82 8.47 16.08
N ASN A 664 25.18 9.12 15.11
CA ASN A 664 25.54 8.98 13.70
C ASN A 664 26.71 9.88 13.26
N SER A 665 27.33 10.63 14.20
CA SER A 665 28.44 11.53 13.93
C SER A 665 29.84 10.88 14.05
N ASN A 666 29.94 9.71 14.65
CA ASN A 666 31.20 9.02 14.86
C ASN A 666 31.05 7.50 14.85
N PHE A 667 31.20 6.92 13.68
CA PHE A 667 31.10 5.47 13.51
C PHE A 667 32.36 4.71 13.96
N GLU A 668 33.51 5.34 13.99
CA GLU A 668 34.79 4.64 14.19
C GLU A 668 35.15 4.31 15.64
N ASN A 669 34.57 4.98 16.61
CA ASN A 669 35.06 4.88 18.01
C ASN A 669 34.10 4.09 18.94
N ASN A 670 33.03 3.57 18.43
CA ASN A 670 32.08 2.79 19.21
C ASN A 670 32.50 1.31 19.19
N ILE A 671 32.88 0.80 20.33
CA ILE A 671 33.14 -0.64 20.56
C ILE A 671 31.93 -1.18 21.31
N ILE A 672 31.04 -1.84 20.58
CA ILE A 672 29.75 -2.25 21.11
C ILE A 672 29.88 -3.63 21.76
N PRO A 673 29.65 -3.76 23.07
CA PRO A 673 29.67 -5.06 23.73
C PRO A 673 28.46 -5.89 23.27
N VAL A 674 28.71 -7.11 22.80
CA VAL A 674 27.69 -8.07 22.38
C VAL A 674 27.66 -9.23 23.37
N GLY A 675 26.50 -9.43 23.97
CA GLY A 675 26.22 -10.58 24.82
C GLY A 675 25.54 -11.69 24.01
N ILE A 676 25.98 -12.91 24.22
CA ILE A 676 25.41 -14.09 23.56
C ILE A 676 25.10 -15.12 24.66
N LYS A 677 23.94 -15.76 24.53
CA LYS A 677 23.61 -17.00 25.23
C LYS A 677 23.44 -18.08 24.16
N GLY A 678 24.05 -19.22 24.36
CA GLY A 678 23.98 -20.32 23.41
C GLY A 678 24.72 -21.55 23.87
N ASP A 679 24.57 -22.62 23.13
CA ASP A 679 25.17 -23.90 23.47
C ASP A 679 25.98 -24.42 22.28
N ARG A 680 27.24 -24.77 22.52
CA ARG A 680 28.18 -25.35 21.54
C ARG A 680 28.42 -24.48 20.32
N GLN A 681 27.75 -24.72 19.20
CA GLN A 681 27.96 -24.02 17.96
C GLN A 681 26.72 -23.19 17.59
N ILE A 682 26.97 -21.93 17.25
CA ILE A 682 25.95 -21.02 16.71
C ILE A 682 26.45 -20.40 15.41
N ASP A 683 25.53 -20.02 14.56
CA ASP A 683 25.79 -19.16 13.41
C ASP A 683 25.47 -17.73 13.78
N PHE A 684 26.38 -16.82 13.48
CA PHE A 684 26.24 -15.38 13.64
C PHE A 684 26.17 -14.71 12.27
N LYS A 685 25.24 -13.80 12.10
CA LYS A 685 25.02 -13.06 10.85
C LYS A 685 24.73 -11.60 11.15
N ILE A 686 25.11 -10.72 10.21
CA ILE A 686 24.75 -9.31 10.22
C ILE A 686 23.90 -8.96 9.00
N ILE A 687 22.92 -8.10 9.22
CA ILE A 687 22.12 -7.45 8.17
C ILE A 687 22.26 -5.95 8.38
N SER A 688 22.62 -5.21 7.34
CA SER A 688 22.76 -3.75 7.43
C SER A 688 21.79 -3.05 6.49
N GLN A 689 21.32 -1.86 6.88
CA GLN A 689 20.52 -0.99 6.02
C GLN A 689 21.17 0.38 5.98
N ASN A 690 21.19 1.01 4.82
CA ASN A 690 21.74 2.37 4.62
C ASN A 690 23.17 2.54 5.17
N LYS A 691 23.98 1.50 5.06
CA LYS A 691 25.37 1.51 5.51
C LYS A 691 26.18 2.56 4.75
N PRO A 692 26.82 3.53 5.42
CA PRO A 692 27.69 4.52 4.77
C PRO A 692 28.80 3.84 3.96
N GLU A 693 29.13 4.42 2.81
CA GLU A 693 30.20 3.92 1.95
C GLU A 693 31.54 3.91 2.69
N GLY A 694 32.34 2.86 2.50
CA GLY A 694 33.65 2.68 3.12
C GLY A 694 33.62 2.12 4.53
N ILE A 695 32.48 2.05 5.23
CA ILE A 695 32.41 1.43 6.56
C ILE A 695 32.52 -0.10 6.45
N ASN A 696 33.46 -0.65 7.22
CA ASN A 696 33.59 -2.09 7.46
C ASN A 696 33.13 -2.41 8.87
N ILE A 697 32.54 -3.60 9.04
CA ILE A 697 32.02 -4.10 10.32
C ILE A 697 32.84 -5.33 10.70
N TYR A 698 33.27 -5.39 11.95
CA TYR A 698 34.09 -6.49 12.45
C TYR A 698 33.51 -7.02 13.77
N LEU A 699 33.51 -8.32 13.94
CA LEU A 699 33.31 -8.98 15.22
C LEU A 699 34.69 -9.30 15.85
N GLU A 700 34.97 -8.72 17.01
CA GLU A 700 36.09 -9.07 17.85
C GLU A 700 35.69 -10.21 18.76
N ASP A 701 36.44 -11.31 18.74
CA ASP A 701 36.38 -12.36 19.79
C ASP A 701 37.63 -12.22 20.67
N ARG A 702 37.43 -11.69 21.86
CA ARG A 702 38.53 -11.47 22.81
C ARG A 702 39.08 -12.73 23.41
N TYR A 703 38.30 -13.80 23.44
CA TYR A 703 38.78 -15.10 23.93
C TYR A 703 39.79 -15.71 22.92
N LEU A 704 39.47 -15.66 21.64
CA LEU A 704 40.36 -16.12 20.56
C LEU A 704 41.37 -15.05 20.10
N ASN A 705 41.20 -13.82 20.53
CA ASN A 705 42.00 -12.66 20.09
C ASN A 705 41.98 -12.48 18.55
N THR A 706 40.78 -12.56 17.98
CA THR A 706 40.54 -12.47 16.53
C THR A 706 39.61 -11.35 16.18
N PHE A 707 39.79 -10.78 14.96
CA PHE A 707 38.85 -9.85 14.32
C PHE A 707 38.33 -10.48 13.03
N THR A 708 37.08 -10.76 12.96
CA THR A 708 36.44 -11.29 11.77
C THR A 708 35.65 -10.18 11.07
N LYS A 709 35.99 -9.89 9.81
CA LYS A 709 35.20 -8.98 9.00
C LYS A 709 33.86 -9.63 8.67
N LEU A 710 32.77 -8.94 8.99
CA LEU A 710 31.42 -9.39 8.70
C LEU A 710 31.01 -8.94 7.29
N GLU A 711 30.56 -9.90 6.51
CA GLU A 711 29.97 -9.67 5.20
C GLU A 711 28.44 -9.73 5.30
N GLU A 712 27.78 -8.90 4.53
CA GLU A 712 26.33 -8.78 4.52
C GLU A 712 25.64 -10.13 4.26
N ASN A 713 24.70 -10.50 5.12
CA ASN A 713 23.92 -11.74 5.02
C ASN A 713 24.72 -13.06 5.02
N LYS A 714 26.01 -13.03 5.41
CA LYS A 714 26.85 -14.22 5.47
C LYS A 714 26.95 -14.74 6.89
N ASN A 715 26.70 -16.01 7.08
CA ASN A 715 26.89 -16.68 8.36
C ASN A 715 28.38 -16.87 8.66
N ILE A 716 28.74 -16.63 9.90
CA ILE A 716 30.00 -17.08 10.49
C ILE A 716 29.68 -18.02 11.65
N SER A 717 30.35 -19.15 11.70
CA SER A 717 30.17 -20.11 12.78
C SER A 717 31.03 -19.74 13.99
N ILE A 718 30.43 -19.75 15.16
CA ILE A 718 31.06 -19.42 16.44
C ILE A 718 30.93 -20.63 17.38
N ASP A 719 32.05 -21.10 17.87
CA ASP A 719 32.09 -22.15 18.88
C ASP A 719 31.97 -21.51 20.29
N LEU A 720 31.01 -21.98 21.04
CA LEU A 720 30.75 -21.59 22.43
C LEU A 720 30.99 -22.75 23.37
N ASP A 721 31.34 -22.47 24.63
CA ASP A 721 31.36 -23.45 25.70
C ASP A 721 29.90 -23.90 25.97
N GLU A 722 29.72 -25.10 26.53
CA GLU A 722 28.40 -25.62 26.90
C GLU A 722 27.72 -24.69 27.91
N GLY A 723 26.47 -24.23 27.59
CA GLY A 723 25.71 -23.32 28.44
C GLY A 723 26.30 -21.91 28.50
N TYR A 724 27.03 -21.47 27.48
CA TYR A 724 27.60 -20.12 27.45
C TYR A 724 26.48 -19.04 27.56
N ASP A 725 26.63 -18.15 28.54
CA ASP A 725 25.76 -17.01 28.77
C ASP A 725 26.58 -15.83 29.31
N GLY A 726 26.82 -14.83 28.48
CA GLY A 726 27.58 -13.69 28.94
C GLY A 726 27.96 -12.63 27.90
N VAL A 727 28.49 -11.54 28.43
CA VAL A 727 29.07 -10.41 27.72
C VAL A 727 30.57 -10.30 28.04
N GLY A 728 31.33 -9.70 27.15
CA GLY A 728 32.77 -9.44 27.37
C GLY A 728 33.71 -10.28 26.51
N ARG A 729 33.23 -11.33 25.88
CA ARG A 729 33.94 -12.04 24.82
C ARG A 729 33.81 -11.38 23.46
N PHE A 730 32.61 -11.00 23.07
CA PHE A 730 32.33 -10.48 21.75
C PHE A 730 32.09 -8.96 21.76
N PHE A 731 32.68 -8.28 20.76
CA PHE A 731 32.51 -6.84 20.56
C PHE A 731 32.35 -6.54 19.08
N LEU A 732 31.40 -5.69 18.75
CA LEU A 732 31.19 -5.21 17.38
C LEU A 732 31.92 -3.89 17.16
N HIS A 733 32.64 -3.79 16.05
CA HIS A 733 33.35 -2.59 15.63
C HIS A 733 32.86 -2.14 14.26
N THR A 734 32.68 -0.82 14.11
CA THR A 734 32.49 -0.19 12.81
C THR A 734 33.70 0.72 12.52
N SER A 735 34.29 0.63 11.33
CA SER A 735 35.49 1.39 10.99
C SER A 735 35.61 1.64 9.47
N TYR A 736 36.12 2.82 9.10
CA TYR A 736 36.57 3.12 7.74
C TYR A 736 37.91 2.45 7.40
N LYS A 737 38.66 2.03 8.39
CA LYS A 737 39.97 1.36 8.21
C LYS A 737 39.79 -0.15 8.22
N THR A 738 40.64 -0.84 7.50
CA THR A 738 40.74 -2.29 7.62
C THR A 738 41.35 -2.62 8.96
N LEU A 739 40.54 -3.13 9.92
CA LEU A 739 41.03 -3.67 11.16
C LEU A 739 41.65 -5.04 10.86
N ASN A 740 42.94 -5.05 10.58
CA ASN A 740 43.70 -6.26 10.38
C ASN A 740 44.88 -6.28 11.31
N ILE A 741 44.77 -7.03 12.42
CA ILE A 741 45.93 -7.32 13.23
C ILE A 741 46.57 -8.62 12.68
N LYS A 742 47.20 -8.53 11.50
CA LYS A 742 48.27 -9.46 11.18
C LYS A 742 49.56 -8.98 11.81
N ASN A 743 49.70 -9.22 13.08
CA ASN A 743 51.02 -9.31 13.70
C ASN A 743 51.50 -10.76 13.61
N GLU A 744 51.84 -11.19 12.42
CA GLU A 744 52.40 -12.54 12.19
C GLU A 744 53.76 -12.77 12.87
N SER A 745 54.41 -11.74 13.45
CA SER A 745 55.73 -11.87 14.04
C SER A 745 55.77 -12.05 15.56
N LEU A 746 54.63 -11.96 16.28
CA LEU A 746 54.60 -12.01 17.74
C LEU A 746 53.57 -12.97 18.35
N GLN A 747 52.89 -13.78 17.56
CA GLN A 747 51.85 -14.74 18.02
C GLN A 747 52.38 -15.84 18.97
N ASN A 748 53.68 -15.99 19.10
CA ASN A 748 54.29 -17.01 19.96
C ASN A 748 55.08 -16.43 21.12
N VAL A 749 54.88 -15.15 21.50
CA VAL A 749 55.58 -14.52 22.64
C VAL A 749 54.70 -14.53 23.87
N ASN A 750 55.05 -15.32 24.85
CA ASN A 750 54.36 -15.35 26.14
C ASN A 750 55.15 -14.50 27.16
N ILE A 751 54.48 -13.54 27.80
CA ILE A 751 55.04 -12.63 28.77
C ILE A 751 54.31 -12.80 30.10
N PHE A 752 55.05 -13.16 31.16
CA PHE A 752 54.50 -13.32 32.51
C PHE A 752 55.49 -12.90 33.56
N ILE A 753 55.02 -12.60 34.78
CA ILE A 753 55.82 -12.31 35.94
C ILE A 753 55.95 -13.56 36.76
N SER A 754 57.14 -13.95 37.12
CA SER A 754 57.47 -14.99 38.14
C SER A 754 57.87 -14.35 39.45
N GLU A 755 58.16 -15.21 40.45
CA GLU A 755 58.66 -14.79 41.78
C GLU A 755 59.79 -13.80 41.66
N ASN A 756 59.95 -12.97 42.70
CA ASN A 756 60.95 -11.90 42.77
C ASN A 756 60.87 -10.87 41.63
N LYS A 757 59.63 -10.51 41.22
CA LYS A 757 59.35 -9.50 40.16
C LYS A 757 60.18 -9.73 38.90
N THR A 758 60.39 -10.97 38.53
CA THR A 758 61.10 -11.30 37.30
C THR A 758 60.15 -11.41 36.15
N LEU A 759 60.29 -10.49 35.14
CA LEU A 759 59.55 -10.53 33.86
C LEU A 759 60.19 -11.62 32.98
N ASN A 760 59.38 -12.60 32.61
CA ASN A 760 59.76 -13.65 31.65
C ASN A 760 59.11 -13.38 30.30
N ILE A 761 59.96 -13.40 29.26
CA ILE A 761 59.50 -13.28 27.86
C ILE A 761 59.91 -14.58 27.18
N LYS A 762 58.95 -15.42 26.82
CA LYS A 762 59.14 -16.71 26.16
C LYS A 762 58.55 -16.68 24.75
N GLY A 763 59.27 -17.26 23.80
CA GLY A 763 58.83 -17.39 22.39
C GLY A 763 59.87 -16.88 21.40
N ALA A 764 59.54 -16.92 20.10
CA ALA A 764 60.46 -16.44 19.05
C ALA A 764 60.45 -14.90 19.03
N LEU A 765 61.55 -14.28 19.51
CA LEU A 765 61.75 -12.83 19.48
C LEU A 765 62.39 -12.35 18.18
N GLU A 766 62.06 -13.00 17.07
CA GLU A 766 62.55 -12.60 15.74
C GLU A 766 62.16 -11.15 15.43
N ASN A 767 63.19 -10.36 15.10
CA ASN A 767 63.03 -8.93 14.79
C ASN A 767 62.52 -8.01 15.93
N VAL A 768 62.45 -8.48 17.18
CA VAL A 768 62.21 -7.63 18.36
C VAL A 768 63.51 -6.92 18.72
N THR A 769 63.46 -5.59 18.73
CA THR A 769 64.68 -4.78 18.96
C THR A 769 64.75 -4.24 20.35
N LYS A 770 63.63 -4.01 21.03
CA LYS A 770 63.63 -3.47 22.41
C LYS A 770 62.33 -3.72 23.17
N LEU A 771 62.46 -3.81 24.49
CA LEU A 771 61.39 -3.78 25.47
C LEU A 771 61.45 -2.45 26.23
N THR A 772 60.30 -1.78 26.31
CA THR A 772 60.16 -0.57 27.13
C THR A 772 59.11 -0.77 28.20
N VAL A 773 59.35 -0.34 29.42
CA VAL A 773 58.42 -0.40 30.56
C VAL A 773 57.97 1.03 30.86
N PHE A 774 56.65 1.22 30.92
CA PHE A 774 56.01 2.49 31.27
C PHE A 774 55.16 2.34 32.54
N ASP A 775 55.00 3.43 33.29
CA ASP A 775 53.94 3.51 34.30
C ASP A 775 52.55 3.75 33.66
N VAL A 776 51.52 3.80 34.49
CA VAL A 776 50.14 4.02 34.04
C VAL A 776 49.88 5.41 33.45
N LEU A 777 50.77 6.37 33.72
CA LEU A 777 50.74 7.74 33.20
C LEU A 777 51.51 7.88 31.88
N GLY A 778 52.08 6.77 31.37
CA GLY A 778 52.85 6.75 30.12
C GLY A 778 54.32 7.21 30.25
N LYS A 779 54.84 7.42 31.47
CA LYS A 779 56.25 7.78 31.69
C LYS A 779 57.11 6.54 31.48
N LYS A 780 58.11 6.65 30.62
CA LYS A 780 59.11 5.60 30.39
C LYS A 780 60.00 5.41 31.65
N LEU A 781 59.98 4.19 32.17
CA LEU A 781 60.73 3.84 33.39
C LEU A 781 61.99 3.03 33.09
N LYS A 782 61.95 2.15 32.08
CA LYS A 782 63.11 1.31 31.71
C LYS A 782 63.00 0.96 30.19
N GLU A 783 64.15 0.91 29.56
CA GLU A 783 64.29 0.42 28.20
C GLU A 783 65.40 -0.64 28.16
N ILE A 784 65.17 -1.74 27.45
CA ILE A 784 66.05 -2.89 27.37
C ILE A 784 66.13 -3.29 25.91
N ALA A 785 67.35 -3.34 25.39
CA ALA A 785 67.66 -3.90 24.10
C ALA A 785 67.50 -5.43 24.15
N LEU A 786 66.86 -6.00 23.14
CA LEU A 786 66.67 -7.43 22.93
C LEU A 786 67.44 -7.87 21.70
N GLU A 787 68.25 -8.92 21.84
CA GLU A 787 68.98 -9.50 20.72
C GLU A 787 68.09 -10.42 19.88
N ASN A 788 68.27 -10.43 18.54
CA ASN A 788 67.60 -11.37 17.66
C ASN A 788 67.91 -12.82 18.08
N ASN A 789 66.86 -13.66 18.18
CA ASN A 789 66.86 -15.09 18.53
C ASN A 789 66.91 -15.44 20.05
N ASP A 790 66.72 -14.50 20.95
CA ASP A 790 66.49 -14.80 22.37
C ASP A 790 65.11 -15.48 22.56
N ARG A 791 65.06 -16.82 22.69
CA ARG A 791 63.80 -17.55 22.92
C ARG A 791 63.24 -17.44 24.32
N ASN A 792 64.07 -17.04 25.27
CA ASN A 792 63.67 -16.88 26.68
C ASN A 792 64.51 -15.77 27.34
N LYS A 793 63.90 -14.59 27.50
CA LYS A 793 64.55 -13.47 28.18
C LYS A 793 63.95 -13.27 29.57
N LYS A 794 64.78 -13.16 30.54
CA LYS A 794 64.37 -12.78 31.91
C LYS A 794 64.88 -11.37 32.22
N VAL A 795 64.01 -10.55 32.74
CA VAL A 795 64.25 -9.16 33.10
C VAL A 795 63.84 -8.92 34.54
N SER A 796 64.82 -8.53 35.39
CA SER A 796 64.47 -8.18 36.77
C SER A 796 63.85 -6.81 36.88
N LEU A 797 62.68 -6.76 37.53
CA LEU A 797 61.92 -5.57 37.88
C LEU A 797 61.89 -5.37 39.43
N LEU A 798 62.85 -5.90 40.17
CA LEU A 798 62.89 -5.84 41.61
C LEU A 798 62.87 -4.41 42.19
N ASN A 799 63.48 -3.47 41.50
CA ASN A 799 63.47 -2.06 41.86
C ASN A 799 62.19 -1.29 41.57
N PHE A 800 61.18 -1.96 41.00
CA PHE A 800 59.87 -1.35 40.73
C PHE A 800 58.95 -1.52 41.92
N LYS A 801 58.18 -0.47 42.26
CA LYS A 801 57.16 -0.55 43.31
C LYS A 801 56.01 -1.51 42.85
N ASN A 802 55.24 -2.04 43.82
CA ASN A 802 54.03 -2.79 43.47
C ASN A 802 53.06 -1.89 42.73
N GLY A 803 52.48 -2.39 41.67
CA GLY A 803 51.55 -1.60 40.84
C GLY A 803 51.42 -2.11 39.43
N VAL A 804 50.66 -1.35 38.61
CA VAL A 804 50.37 -1.65 37.21
C VAL A 804 51.41 -0.96 36.30
N TYR A 805 51.92 -1.72 35.34
CA TYR A 805 52.88 -1.22 34.34
C TYR A 805 52.46 -1.66 32.95
N ILE A 806 52.83 -0.87 31.92
CA ILE A 806 52.63 -1.16 30.53
C ILE A 806 53.97 -1.54 29.90
N LEU A 807 54.03 -2.74 29.37
CA LEU A 807 55.17 -3.20 28.59
C LEU A 807 54.95 -2.94 27.12
N LYS A 808 55.98 -2.50 26.41
CA LYS A 808 55.96 -2.27 24.99
C LYS A 808 57.16 -2.97 24.34
N LEU A 809 56.89 -3.95 23.50
CA LEU A 809 57.87 -4.63 22.68
C LEU A 809 57.85 -4.01 21.27
N ASN A 810 58.98 -3.55 20.80
CA ASN A 810 59.11 -3.00 19.44
C ASN A 810 59.85 -4.02 18.55
N SER A 811 59.30 -4.26 17.39
CA SER A 811 59.92 -5.05 16.34
C SER A 811 60.00 -4.28 15.03
N LYS A 812 60.80 -4.73 14.06
CA LYS A 812 60.85 -4.14 12.72
C LYS A 812 59.54 -4.25 11.97
N LYS A 813 58.61 -5.15 12.40
CA LYS A 813 57.32 -5.40 11.75
C LYS A 813 56.13 -4.85 12.52
N GLY A 814 56.32 -4.19 13.68
CA GLY A 814 55.22 -3.67 14.49
C GLY A 814 55.55 -3.61 15.98
N MET A 815 54.55 -3.30 16.77
CA MET A 815 54.68 -3.05 18.21
C MET A 815 53.61 -3.87 18.98
N PHE A 816 54.08 -4.52 20.09
CA PHE A 816 53.19 -5.24 21.00
C PHE A 816 53.19 -4.56 22.36
N SER A 817 52.03 -4.41 22.97
CA SER A 817 51.91 -3.84 24.32
C SER A 817 51.16 -4.82 25.23
N LYS A 818 51.63 -4.98 26.46
CA LYS A 818 51.00 -5.80 27.49
C LYS A 818 50.97 -5.09 28.84
N LYS A 819 49.83 -5.09 29.50
CA LYS A 819 49.67 -4.65 30.88
C LYS A 819 50.15 -5.75 31.83
N ILE A 820 51.00 -5.42 32.78
CA ILE A 820 51.48 -6.34 33.85
C ILE A 820 51.18 -5.75 35.20
N PHE A 821 51.04 -6.64 36.17
CA PHE A 821 50.88 -6.28 37.58
C PHE A 821 52.07 -6.85 38.40
N LEU A 822 52.78 -5.96 39.09
CA LEU A 822 53.83 -6.34 40.03
C LEU A 822 53.25 -6.35 41.43
N LYS A 823 53.36 -7.47 42.11
CA LYS A 823 52.98 -7.66 43.52
C LYS A 823 54.19 -7.56 44.45
#